data_259f3acff07f041ac5c6103e3577f08e
#
_entry.id   259f3acff07f041ac5c6103e3577f08e
#
_cell.length_a   1.000
_cell.length_b   1.000
_cell.length_c   1.000
_cell.angle_alpha   90.00
_cell.angle_beta   90.00
_cell.angle_gamma   90.00
#
_symmetry.space_group_name_H-M   'P 1'
#
loop_
_entity.id
_entity.type
_entity.pdbx_description
1 polymer ?
#
loop_
_entity_poly.entity_id
_entity_poly.type
_entity_poly.pdbx_seq_one_letter_code
_entity_poly.pdbx_strand_id
1 'polypeptide(L)'
;MKRNLMFKVLLMLMVGCFLSIDAFAQQMTVKGLVKDTTGEPIIGANVVVKGTTNGTITDFDGNFLLNANKGDIIVISFIGYLTQELPAATSLNVILKDDTETLEEVVVIGYGVAKKNDLTGSVTAMKPDGKNKGLVINAQDMISGKIAGVNVTSNDGAPGSGAQIRIRGGSSLNASNDPLIVIDGMAMDNEGVKGLSNKLAMINPQDIESFNVLKDASATAIYGSRGSNGVIIITTKKGRKGQKPSVSYSGSVTLSQKKGTVDVLDSNQYRQLITDLYGENSDAYRAMGTANTDWQDLIYRTALSHDHNITVSGAVKDLPYRVSVGFTNQEGILKNSDFKRVTAALNLNPSFFDDHLTMNLNAKGMYARSAYADGGAVGAAVKMDPTQDPYNFTSEYHKAQFGNALDQTLQNYGGFFQWSSAASLGDSTWPFIYNSTAECANPLAMLAFNTEVAHSRAFVGSADIDYKVHGLEDLRLHLSLGADVSKGRQAQNKSTASPSAMYYGSVGGESILKRNLSLNAYAQYYKDFNDNHHFDIMGGYEWQHFWKSTNSDYVGRYPMTNDDPTLAGTERPHTPYQYKTDSYLVSFFGRANYILMNRYYLTATVRDDGTSRFKDHWAWFPSVALAWKAKEENFLKDISWISDLKLRLGWGMTGQQAGEKINNYNWIPTYSVSTGTNGFYPLIGNGTLYRPDNYTPDLKWETTTTYNIGVDFGIMNQRLTASIDAYYRKTEDLLNYAPLASMAGYRNQAWQNIGSLENKGIEFALDWKPIVNNDLIWTINYNLTYNKNEITDLSGVSDSGAPVA
;
A
#
# COMPACT_ATOMS: atom_id res chain seq x y z
N MET A 1 -5.65 22.65 43.45
CA MET A 1 -4.42 23.42 43.65
C MET A 1 -3.11 22.65 43.46
N LYS A 2 -3.08 21.32 43.45
CA LYS A 2 -1.81 20.52 43.30
C LYS A 2 -1.34 20.32 41.83
N ARG A 3 -2.20 20.52 40.81
CA ARG A 3 -1.86 20.27 39.39
C ARG A 3 -1.11 21.45 38.72
N ASN A 4 -1.25 22.65 39.24
CA ASN A 4 -0.55 23.86 38.73
C ASN A 4 0.88 24.03 39.31
N LEU A 5 1.19 23.34 40.40
CA LEU A 5 2.53 23.38 41.00
C LEU A 5 3.51 22.46 40.27
N MET A 6 3.05 21.31 39.82
CA MET A 6 3.87 20.36 39.06
C MET A 6 4.24 20.89 37.68
N PHE A 7 3.34 21.63 37.03
CA PHE A 7 3.62 22.28 35.74
C PHE A 7 4.64 23.43 35.86
N LYS A 8 4.57 24.21 36.94
CA LYS A 8 5.54 25.26 37.21
C LYS A 8 6.92 24.75 37.61
N VAL A 9 6.98 23.63 38.30
CA VAL A 9 8.26 22.94 38.65
C VAL A 9 8.88 22.31 37.41
N LEU A 10 8.08 21.71 36.51
CA LEU A 10 8.57 21.17 35.23
C LEU A 10 9.06 22.27 34.28
N LEU A 11 8.39 23.43 34.27
CA LEU A 11 8.82 24.59 33.49
C LEU A 11 10.08 25.23 34.04
N MET A 12 10.25 25.30 35.38
CA MET A 12 11.49 25.79 36.02
C MET A 12 12.67 24.84 35.86
N LEU A 13 12.42 23.50 35.81
CA LEU A 13 13.49 22.53 35.49
C LEU A 13 13.88 22.61 34.01
N MET A 14 12.96 22.89 33.09
CA MET A 14 13.27 23.12 31.69
C MET A 14 14.08 24.40 31.46
N VAL A 15 13.77 25.48 32.18
CA VAL A 15 14.52 26.75 32.07
C VAL A 15 15.87 26.66 32.77
N GLY A 16 15.99 25.86 33.85
CA GLY A 16 17.27 25.63 34.56
C GLY A 16 18.28 24.81 33.77
N CYS A 17 17.86 23.95 32.83
CA CYS A 17 18.76 23.19 31.94
C CYS A 17 19.31 24.01 30.76
N PHE A 18 18.80 25.22 30.53
CA PHE A 18 19.29 26.07 29.43
C PHE A 18 20.36 27.11 29.88
N LEU A 19 20.73 27.12 31.15
CA LEU A 19 21.62 28.12 31.69
C LEU A 19 22.90 27.54 32.32
N SER A 20 23.55 26.60 31.69
CA SER A 20 24.93 26.26 32.11
C SER A 20 25.72 25.60 31.00
N ILE A 21 26.83 26.24 30.73
CA ILE A 21 28.06 25.87 30.05
C ILE A 21 28.28 26.63 28.74
N ASP A 22 28.62 27.89 28.85
CA ASP A 22 29.58 28.51 27.95
C ASP A 22 30.98 27.97 28.28
N ALA A 23 31.30 26.80 27.73
CA ALA A 23 32.70 26.41 27.62
C ALA A 23 33.29 27.26 26.50
N PHE A 24 34.14 28.22 26.83
CA PHE A 24 34.95 28.94 25.87
C PHE A 24 35.86 27.96 25.12
N ALA A 25 35.33 27.34 24.07
CA ALA A 25 36.16 26.66 23.11
C ALA A 25 36.97 27.68 22.35
N GLN A 26 38.30 27.54 22.35
CA GLN A 26 39.22 28.44 21.66
C GLN A 26 38.90 28.36 20.15
N GLN A 27 38.15 29.35 19.64
CA GLN A 27 37.82 29.47 18.24
C GLN A 27 39.05 29.72 17.41
N MET A 28 39.27 28.89 16.41
CA MET A 28 40.39 29.00 15.48
C MET A 28 39.89 29.13 14.06
N THR A 29 40.54 29.88 13.23
CA THR A 29 40.24 29.96 11.81
C THR A 29 41.04 28.86 11.09
N VAL A 30 40.31 27.91 10.51
CA VAL A 30 40.84 26.83 9.67
C VAL A 30 40.91 27.33 8.24
N LYS A 31 42.08 27.34 7.65
CA LYS A 31 42.30 27.59 6.22
C LYS A 31 42.64 26.26 5.57
N GLY A 32 42.14 25.99 4.39
CA GLY A 32 42.49 24.76 3.71
C GLY A 32 42.37 24.85 2.20
N LEU A 33 42.97 23.87 1.55
CA LEU A 33 42.95 23.69 0.10
C LEU A 33 42.48 22.27 -0.18
N VAL A 34 41.45 22.15 -0.99
CA VAL A 34 40.88 20.85 -1.41
C VAL A 34 41.24 20.61 -2.86
N LYS A 35 41.88 19.47 -3.14
CA LYS A 35 42.30 19.02 -4.47
C LYS A 35 41.82 17.59 -4.72
N ASP A 36 41.77 17.21 -5.98
CA ASP A 36 41.61 15.81 -6.37
C ASP A 36 42.98 15.06 -6.41
N THR A 37 42.94 13.79 -6.77
CA THR A 37 44.12 12.93 -6.88
C THR A 37 45.04 13.33 -8.05
N THR A 38 44.59 14.14 -9.01
CA THR A 38 45.38 14.67 -10.13
C THR A 38 46.05 15.99 -9.79
N GLY A 39 45.65 16.58 -8.63
CA GLY A 39 46.18 17.87 -8.15
C GLY A 39 45.36 19.07 -8.62
N GLU A 40 44.21 18.86 -9.31
CA GLU A 40 43.26 19.92 -9.66
C GLU A 40 42.45 20.38 -8.44
N PRO A 41 42.22 21.70 -8.27
CA PRO A 41 41.43 22.22 -7.17
C PRO A 41 39.97 21.84 -7.32
N ILE A 42 39.35 21.35 -6.24
CA ILE A 42 37.90 21.03 -6.20
C ILE A 42 37.11 22.27 -5.78
N ILE A 43 36.36 22.83 -6.72
CA ILE A 43 35.56 24.02 -6.54
C ILE A 43 34.18 23.60 -5.95
N GLY A 44 33.68 24.33 -4.91
CA GLY A 44 32.36 24.10 -4.34
C GLY A 44 32.26 22.85 -3.45
N ALA A 45 33.42 22.28 -3.00
CA ALA A 45 33.38 21.23 -2.00
C ALA A 45 32.79 21.77 -0.69
N ASN A 46 31.88 21.03 -0.11
CA ASN A 46 31.21 21.36 1.13
C ASN A 46 32.17 21.05 2.30
N VAL A 47 32.41 22.04 3.14
CA VAL A 47 33.29 21.94 4.30
C VAL A 47 32.52 22.34 5.54
N VAL A 48 32.20 21.39 6.42
CA VAL A 48 31.29 21.59 7.56
C VAL A 48 31.93 21.07 8.83
N VAL A 49 31.75 21.76 9.95
CA VAL A 49 32.09 21.23 11.28
C VAL A 49 31.07 20.13 11.63
N LYS A 50 31.55 18.91 11.87
CA LYS A 50 30.75 17.72 12.13
C LYS A 50 29.72 17.95 13.22
N GLY A 51 28.45 17.68 12.90
CA GLY A 51 27.30 17.81 13.84
C GLY A 51 26.84 19.25 14.07
N THR A 52 27.25 20.22 13.24
CA THR A 52 26.80 21.62 13.29
C THR A 52 26.31 22.10 11.92
N THR A 53 25.68 23.26 11.87
CA THR A 53 25.34 23.98 10.63
C THR A 53 26.44 24.93 10.20
N ASN A 54 27.57 24.99 10.95
CA ASN A 54 28.68 25.85 10.62
C ASN A 54 29.50 25.22 9.50
N GLY A 55 29.44 25.81 8.30
CA GLY A 55 30.12 25.32 7.12
C GLY A 55 30.41 26.42 6.10
N THR A 56 31.22 26.06 5.11
CA THR A 56 31.59 26.88 3.97
C THR A 56 31.78 25.99 2.75
N ILE A 57 31.97 26.58 1.59
CA ILE A 57 32.32 25.89 0.34
C ILE A 57 33.69 26.35 -0.13
N THR A 58 34.40 25.51 -0.89
CA THR A 58 35.67 25.89 -1.51
C THR A 58 35.46 26.86 -2.66
N ASP A 59 36.41 27.83 -2.79
CA ASP A 59 36.45 28.79 -3.89
C ASP A 59 36.99 28.19 -5.23
N PHE A 60 37.17 29.03 -6.25
CA PHE A 60 37.64 28.62 -7.59
C PHE A 60 39.06 28.00 -7.58
N ASP A 61 39.86 28.31 -6.56
CA ASP A 61 41.20 27.75 -6.38
C ASP A 61 41.22 26.57 -5.39
N GLY A 62 40.02 26.10 -4.98
CA GLY A 62 39.83 25.00 -4.01
C GLY A 62 40.10 25.40 -2.56
N ASN A 63 40.29 26.71 -2.24
CA ASN A 63 40.56 27.16 -0.88
C ASN A 63 39.26 27.31 -0.11
N PHE A 64 39.34 27.11 1.21
CA PHE A 64 38.23 27.41 2.13
C PHE A 64 38.74 28.08 3.40
N LEU A 65 37.81 28.78 4.06
CA LEU A 65 38.02 29.42 5.34
C LEU A 65 36.81 29.14 6.23
N LEU A 66 37.09 28.50 7.39
CA LEU A 66 36.03 28.07 8.31
C LEU A 66 36.45 28.33 9.74
N ASN A 67 35.60 28.93 10.56
CA ASN A 67 35.86 29.06 11.98
C ASN A 67 35.40 27.79 12.70
N ALA A 68 36.28 27.16 13.43
CA ALA A 68 36.03 25.94 14.20
C ALA A 68 36.70 26.00 15.58
N ASN A 69 36.32 25.17 16.50
CA ASN A 69 36.97 25.05 17.79
C ASN A 69 38.06 24.01 17.74
N LYS A 70 39.06 24.17 18.59
CA LYS A 70 40.14 23.16 18.74
C LYS A 70 39.52 21.84 19.21
N GLY A 71 39.73 20.79 18.42
CA GLY A 71 39.16 19.47 18.67
C GLY A 71 37.90 19.15 17.84
N ASP A 72 37.35 20.10 17.10
CA ASP A 72 36.27 19.84 16.14
C ASP A 72 36.76 18.95 14.98
N ILE A 73 35.84 18.17 14.38
CA ILE A 73 36.12 17.41 13.17
C ILE A 73 35.51 18.17 11.99
N ILE A 74 36.33 18.43 10.97
CA ILE A 74 35.90 19.03 9.71
C ILE A 74 35.55 17.90 8.73
N VAL A 75 34.35 17.93 8.22
CA VAL A 75 33.84 17.02 7.19
C VAL A 75 33.92 17.73 5.85
N ILE A 76 34.66 17.15 4.91
CA ILE A 76 34.82 17.69 3.56
C ILE A 76 34.21 16.69 2.60
N SER A 77 33.21 17.14 1.82
CA SER A 77 32.50 16.31 0.87
C SER A 77 32.25 17.04 -0.45
N PHE A 78 32.34 16.30 -1.53
CA PHE A 78 32.01 16.77 -2.86
C PHE A 78 31.40 15.63 -3.67
N ILE A 79 30.50 15.94 -4.62
CA ILE A 79 29.81 14.92 -5.43
C ILE A 79 30.86 14.21 -6.30
N GLY A 80 30.92 12.88 -6.19
CA GLY A 80 31.89 12.06 -6.93
C GLY A 80 33.22 11.84 -6.20
N TYR A 81 33.32 12.26 -4.94
CA TYR A 81 34.52 12.06 -4.11
C TYR A 81 34.18 11.46 -2.75
N LEU A 82 35.09 10.67 -2.21
CA LEU A 82 34.99 10.10 -0.86
C LEU A 82 35.03 11.22 0.20
N THR A 83 33.99 11.27 1.03
CA THR A 83 33.95 12.22 2.15
C THR A 83 35.10 11.98 3.11
N GLN A 84 35.86 13.03 3.44
CA GLN A 84 36.93 12.96 4.43
C GLN A 84 36.55 13.68 5.71
N GLU A 85 36.94 13.10 6.84
CA GLU A 85 36.80 13.67 8.17
C GLU A 85 38.19 13.93 8.74
N LEU A 86 38.52 15.18 9.05
CA LEU A 86 39.83 15.59 9.54
C LEU A 86 39.68 16.45 10.81
N PRO A 87 40.57 16.30 11.81
CA PRO A 87 40.55 17.18 12.96
C PRO A 87 40.87 18.62 12.53
N ALA A 88 40.20 19.60 13.13
CA ALA A 88 40.39 21.00 12.86
C ALA A 88 41.84 21.43 13.14
N ALA A 89 42.54 21.96 12.14
CA ALA A 89 43.89 22.47 12.19
C ALA A 89 43.94 23.85 11.49
N THR A 90 44.89 24.70 11.85
CA THR A 90 45.01 26.04 11.27
C THR A 90 45.27 26.03 9.77
N SER A 91 45.80 24.93 9.23
CA SER A 91 45.95 24.71 7.79
C SER A 91 45.67 23.25 7.46
N LEU A 92 44.75 23.01 6.47
CA LEU A 92 44.40 21.69 5.97
C LEU A 92 44.67 21.63 4.46
N ASN A 93 45.45 20.61 4.06
CA ASN A 93 45.62 20.28 2.65
C ASN A 93 44.94 18.93 2.40
N VAL A 94 43.82 18.96 1.71
CA VAL A 94 42.89 17.83 1.58
C VAL A 94 42.94 17.33 0.14
N ILE A 95 43.27 16.05 -0.03
CA ILE A 95 43.19 15.39 -1.33
C ILE A 95 41.96 14.46 -1.29
N LEU A 96 40.88 14.87 -1.93
CA LEU A 96 39.72 13.98 -2.08
C LEU A 96 40.02 12.93 -3.14
N LYS A 97 39.83 11.70 -2.77
CA LYS A 97 39.90 10.58 -3.72
C LYS A 97 38.58 10.49 -4.46
N ASP A 98 38.67 10.27 -5.75
CA ASP A 98 37.47 9.97 -6.54
C ASP A 98 36.69 8.86 -5.85
N ASP A 99 35.44 9.09 -5.65
CA ASP A 99 34.52 8.03 -5.25
C ASP A 99 34.27 7.14 -6.49
N THR A 100 35.28 6.31 -6.77
CA THR A 100 35.18 5.23 -7.75
C THR A 100 34.26 4.09 -7.24
N GLU A 101 33.99 4.08 -5.96
CA GLU A 101 32.80 3.48 -5.42
C GLU A 101 31.63 4.45 -5.68
N THR A 102 31.17 4.51 -6.96
CA THR A 102 29.77 4.83 -7.24
C THR A 102 28.99 4.04 -6.21
N LEU A 103 28.40 4.76 -5.26
CA LEU A 103 27.57 4.25 -4.18
C LEU A 103 27.04 2.87 -4.58
N GLU A 104 27.68 1.82 -4.05
CA GLU A 104 27.16 0.47 -4.24
C GLU A 104 25.82 0.46 -3.53
N GLU A 105 24.77 0.84 -4.28
CA GLU A 105 23.41 0.88 -3.77
C GLU A 105 23.05 -0.52 -3.34
N VAL A 106 23.09 -0.72 -2.01
CA VAL A 106 22.74 -2.00 -1.41
C VAL A 106 21.22 -2.11 -1.43
N VAL A 107 20.73 -3.15 -2.05
CA VAL A 107 19.31 -3.44 -2.23
C VAL A 107 18.94 -4.62 -1.35
N VAL A 108 17.86 -4.49 -0.59
CA VAL A 108 17.28 -5.61 0.15
C VAL A 108 16.55 -6.52 -0.85
N ILE A 109 16.97 -7.77 -0.93
CA ILE A 109 16.40 -8.79 -1.83
C ILE A 109 15.96 -10.00 -1.01
N GLY A 110 14.68 -10.13 -0.77
CA GLY A 110 14.16 -11.29 -0.03
C GLY A 110 14.89 -11.48 1.31
N TYR A 111 15.57 -12.59 1.43
CA TYR A 111 16.41 -12.89 2.58
C TYR A 111 17.84 -12.44 2.30
N GLY A 112 18.22 -11.26 2.80
CA GLY A 112 19.55 -10.69 2.69
C GLY A 112 19.60 -9.38 1.91
N VAL A 113 20.82 -8.91 1.70
CA VAL A 113 21.16 -7.68 0.98
C VAL A 113 22.15 -8.02 -0.13
N ALA A 114 22.03 -7.35 -1.27
CA ALA A 114 22.96 -7.49 -2.38
C ALA A 114 23.29 -6.11 -2.95
N LYS A 115 24.47 -5.98 -3.57
CA LYS A 115 24.79 -4.79 -4.35
C LYS A 115 23.87 -4.74 -5.57
N LYS A 116 23.29 -3.60 -5.89
CA LYS A 116 22.41 -3.41 -7.05
C LYS A 116 23.05 -3.91 -8.34
N ASN A 117 24.35 -3.67 -8.49
CA ASN A 117 25.11 -4.08 -9.65
C ASN A 117 25.30 -5.61 -9.76
N ASP A 118 25.09 -6.37 -8.69
CA ASP A 118 25.26 -7.83 -8.66
C ASP A 118 23.95 -8.57 -8.84
N LEU A 119 22.82 -7.84 -8.89
CA LEU A 119 21.52 -8.45 -9.08
C LEU A 119 21.37 -9.06 -10.48
N THR A 120 20.88 -10.27 -10.53
CA THR A 120 20.57 -10.99 -11.77
C THR A 120 19.14 -10.75 -12.26
N GLY A 121 18.22 -10.41 -11.36
CA GLY A 121 16.80 -10.17 -11.63
C GLY A 121 16.43 -8.71 -11.86
N SER A 122 15.21 -8.47 -12.35
CA SER A 122 14.63 -7.13 -12.51
C SER A 122 14.17 -6.56 -11.17
N VAL A 123 15.03 -5.77 -10.54
CA VAL A 123 14.78 -5.11 -9.26
C VAL A 123 14.96 -3.61 -9.40
N THR A 124 13.95 -2.85 -8.93
CA THR A 124 14.03 -1.39 -8.89
C THR A 124 14.09 -0.92 -7.46
N ALA A 125 15.17 -0.26 -7.09
CA ALA A 125 15.31 0.40 -5.80
C ALA A 125 14.96 1.89 -5.95
N MET A 126 14.19 2.43 -5.03
CA MET A 126 13.82 3.84 -4.96
C MET A 126 13.94 4.36 -3.55
N LYS A 127 14.65 5.47 -3.38
CA LYS A 127 14.63 6.25 -2.14
C LYS A 127 13.59 7.36 -2.29
N PRO A 128 12.72 7.58 -1.29
CA PRO A 128 11.76 8.67 -1.34
C PRO A 128 12.46 10.02 -1.49
N ASP A 129 12.12 10.76 -2.54
CA ASP A 129 12.62 12.13 -2.70
C ASP A 129 11.91 13.05 -1.70
N GLY A 130 12.70 13.69 -0.85
CA GLY A 130 12.20 14.65 0.14
C GLY A 130 11.69 15.96 -0.46
N LYS A 131 12.01 16.26 -1.72
CA LYS A 131 11.77 17.56 -2.35
C LYS A 131 10.51 17.61 -3.22
N ASN A 132 10.15 16.49 -3.86
CA ASN A 132 8.98 16.40 -4.75
C ASN A 132 7.84 15.62 -4.07
N LYS A 133 7.42 16.13 -2.92
CA LYS A 133 6.27 15.60 -2.21
C LYS A 133 5.03 16.34 -2.71
N GLY A 134 4.23 15.69 -3.56
CA GLY A 134 2.81 16.00 -3.62
C GLY A 134 2.13 15.66 -2.28
N LEU A 135 0.82 15.61 -2.24
CA LEU A 135 0.10 15.07 -1.09
C LEU A 135 0.46 13.59 -0.90
N VAL A 136 1.39 13.29 -0.01
CA VAL A 136 1.81 11.93 0.33
C VAL A 136 1.24 11.59 1.69
N ILE A 137 0.12 10.90 1.70
CA ILE A 137 -0.55 10.46 2.94
C ILE A 137 -0.21 9.00 3.23
N ASN A 138 -0.10 8.20 2.19
CA ASN A 138 0.22 6.78 2.27
C ASN A 138 1.52 6.47 1.53
N ALA A 139 2.18 5.39 1.91
CA ALA A 139 3.41 4.94 1.27
C ALA A 139 3.24 4.64 -0.24
N GLN A 140 2.04 4.24 -0.68
CA GLN A 140 1.72 4.00 -2.09
C GLN A 140 1.82 5.24 -2.97
N ASP A 141 1.52 6.43 -2.41
CA ASP A 141 1.58 7.69 -3.14
C ASP A 141 3.02 8.02 -3.56
N MET A 142 4.00 7.53 -2.78
CA MET A 142 5.42 7.75 -3.04
C MET A 142 5.93 7.00 -4.27
N ILE A 143 5.34 5.85 -4.61
CA ILE A 143 5.76 5.00 -5.74
C ILE A 143 4.94 5.24 -7.01
N SER A 144 3.81 5.94 -6.90
CA SER A 144 2.91 6.20 -8.02
C SER A 144 3.62 6.95 -9.15
N GLY A 145 3.61 6.37 -10.36
CA GLY A 145 4.22 6.93 -11.56
C GLY A 145 5.75 7.01 -11.57
N LYS A 146 6.45 6.43 -10.56
CA LYS A 146 7.91 6.55 -10.42
C LYS A 146 8.68 5.28 -10.79
N ILE A 147 8.01 4.15 -10.90
CA ILE A 147 8.65 2.85 -11.14
C ILE A 147 8.06 2.21 -12.39
N ALA A 148 8.89 1.93 -13.40
CA ALA A 148 8.47 1.21 -14.60
C ALA A 148 7.92 -0.18 -14.23
N GLY A 149 6.82 -0.60 -14.85
CA GLY A 149 6.13 -1.86 -14.57
C GLY A 149 5.19 -1.84 -13.37
N VAL A 150 5.14 -0.73 -12.62
CA VAL A 150 4.25 -0.58 -11.46
C VAL A 150 3.14 0.42 -11.76
N ASN A 151 1.91 -0.07 -11.77
CA ASN A 151 0.72 0.78 -11.89
C ASN A 151 0.06 0.91 -10.52
N VAL A 152 -0.16 2.16 -10.09
CA VAL A 152 -0.84 2.51 -8.85
C VAL A 152 -2.09 3.28 -9.20
N THR A 153 -3.24 2.68 -8.96
CA THR A 153 -4.55 3.29 -9.26
C THR A 153 -5.27 3.58 -7.97
N SER A 154 -5.60 4.84 -7.71
CA SER A 154 -6.47 5.24 -6.61
C SER A 154 -7.89 4.72 -6.86
N ASN A 155 -8.54 4.15 -5.84
CA ASN A 155 -9.88 3.58 -6.00
C ASN A 155 -10.94 4.66 -6.19
N ASP A 156 -10.99 5.66 -5.28
CA ASP A 156 -12.06 6.67 -5.26
C ASP A 156 -11.59 8.06 -4.81
N GLY A 157 -10.33 8.19 -4.38
CA GLY A 157 -9.80 9.45 -3.83
C GLY A 157 -10.36 9.87 -2.47
N ALA A 158 -11.14 9.02 -1.81
CA ALA A 158 -11.65 9.29 -0.46
C ALA A 158 -10.51 9.34 0.56
N PRO A 159 -10.64 10.11 1.64
CA PRO A 159 -9.65 10.16 2.71
C PRO A 159 -9.30 8.77 3.26
N GLY A 160 -8.01 8.45 3.32
CA GLY A 160 -7.54 7.16 3.82
C GLY A 160 -7.83 5.97 2.89
N SER A 161 -8.35 6.20 1.68
CA SER A 161 -8.57 5.14 0.71
C SER A 161 -7.24 4.50 0.29
N GLY A 162 -7.27 3.19 0.03
CA GLY A 162 -6.16 2.47 -0.53
C GLY A 162 -6.03 2.69 -2.04
N ALA A 163 -4.89 2.34 -2.60
CA ALA A 163 -4.71 2.19 -4.04
C ALA A 163 -4.55 0.73 -4.40
N GLN A 164 -4.99 0.37 -5.59
CA GLN A 164 -4.64 -0.90 -6.21
C GLN A 164 -3.25 -0.78 -6.83
N ILE A 165 -2.37 -1.71 -6.48
CA ILE A 165 -1.03 -1.77 -7.03
C ILE A 165 -0.97 -3.01 -7.93
N ARG A 166 -0.48 -2.83 -9.16
CA ARG A 166 -0.28 -3.91 -10.12
C ARG A 166 1.14 -3.85 -10.64
N ILE A 167 1.83 -4.99 -10.60
CA ILE A 167 3.17 -5.14 -11.17
C ILE A 167 3.07 -6.06 -12.37
N ARG A 168 3.36 -5.53 -13.57
CA ARG A 168 3.30 -6.28 -14.84
C ARG A 168 1.92 -6.91 -15.13
N GLY A 169 0.84 -6.20 -14.76
CA GLY A 169 -0.54 -6.66 -14.94
C GLY A 169 -1.06 -7.59 -13.84
N GLY A 170 -2.24 -8.15 -14.03
CA GLY A 170 -2.82 -9.16 -13.14
C GLY A 170 -2.42 -10.57 -13.54
N SER A 171 -2.33 -11.49 -12.60
CA SER A 171 -2.00 -12.91 -12.84
C SER A 171 -3.16 -13.86 -12.55
N SER A 172 -4.28 -13.39 -12.01
CA SER A 172 -5.42 -14.20 -11.65
C SER A 172 -6.75 -13.51 -11.94
N LEU A 173 -7.80 -14.28 -12.12
CA LEU A 173 -9.17 -13.79 -12.28
C LEU A 173 -9.86 -13.57 -10.92
N ASN A 174 -9.67 -14.45 -9.97
CA ASN A 174 -10.39 -14.45 -8.69
C ASN A 174 -9.50 -14.47 -7.45
N ALA A 175 -8.24 -14.86 -7.56
CA ALA A 175 -7.28 -14.68 -6.49
C ALA A 175 -6.77 -13.21 -6.43
N SER A 176 -5.89 -12.90 -5.49
CA SER A 176 -5.35 -11.54 -5.37
C SER A 176 -4.43 -11.21 -6.54
N ASN A 177 -4.53 -9.99 -7.05
CA ASN A 177 -3.59 -9.43 -8.03
C ASN A 177 -2.65 -8.38 -7.41
N ASP A 178 -2.72 -8.19 -6.07
CA ASP A 178 -1.87 -7.24 -5.36
C ASP A 178 -0.49 -7.85 -5.07
N PRO A 179 0.59 -7.08 -5.19
CA PRO A 179 1.93 -7.55 -4.86
C PRO A 179 2.04 -7.85 -3.36
N LEU A 180 2.95 -8.75 -3.00
CA LEU A 180 3.32 -8.97 -1.62
C LEU A 180 4.00 -7.72 -1.04
N ILE A 181 3.52 -7.24 0.09
CA ILE A 181 4.17 -6.16 0.85
C ILE A 181 5.04 -6.80 1.93
N VAL A 182 6.31 -6.41 1.95
CA VAL A 182 7.27 -6.81 3.00
C VAL A 182 7.74 -5.55 3.71
N ILE A 183 7.61 -5.49 5.02
CA ILE A 183 8.00 -4.34 5.84
C ILE A 183 9.07 -4.78 6.83
N ASP A 184 10.28 -4.22 6.70
CA ASP A 184 11.44 -4.57 7.53
C ASP A 184 11.60 -6.10 7.73
N GLY A 185 11.57 -6.84 6.63
CA GLY A 185 11.73 -8.30 6.60
C GLY A 185 10.45 -9.10 6.82
N MET A 186 9.39 -8.51 7.37
CA MET A 186 8.14 -9.20 7.59
C MET A 186 7.21 -9.16 6.37
N ALA A 187 6.86 -10.32 5.85
CA ALA A 187 5.87 -10.50 4.78
C ALA A 187 4.45 -10.30 5.32
N MET A 188 3.80 -9.21 4.91
CA MET A 188 2.47 -8.82 5.39
C MET A 188 1.37 -9.66 4.74
N ASP A 189 0.26 -9.80 5.44
CA ASP A 189 -0.98 -10.26 4.82
C ASP A 189 -1.61 -9.10 4.04
N ASN A 190 -1.88 -9.32 2.75
CA ASN A 190 -2.44 -8.30 1.87
C ASN A 190 -3.91 -7.96 2.17
N GLU A 191 -4.60 -8.83 2.90
CA GLU A 191 -6.00 -8.59 3.26
C GLU A 191 -6.13 -7.53 4.35
N GLY A 192 -6.97 -6.53 4.11
CA GLY A 192 -7.26 -5.47 5.06
C GLY A 192 -8.22 -5.86 6.20
N VAL A 193 -8.47 -4.92 7.07
CA VAL A 193 -9.57 -4.94 8.05
C VAL A 193 -10.42 -3.69 7.86
N LYS A 194 -11.60 -3.63 8.45
CA LYS A 194 -12.48 -2.44 8.35
C LYS A 194 -11.74 -1.18 8.82
N GLY A 195 -11.79 -0.13 8.03
CA GLY A 195 -11.07 1.13 8.28
C GLY A 195 -9.57 1.10 7.95
N LEU A 196 -9.07 -0.02 7.44
CA LEU A 196 -7.70 -0.19 6.97
C LEU A 196 -7.69 -1.13 5.77
N SER A 197 -7.98 -0.59 4.60
CA SER A 197 -8.06 -1.36 3.35
C SER A 197 -6.71 -1.78 2.80
N ASN A 198 -5.63 -1.06 3.16
CA ASN A 198 -4.28 -1.32 2.67
C ASN A 198 -3.27 -1.25 3.84
N LYS A 199 -2.41 -2.26 3.93
CA LYS A 199 -1.35 -2.34 4.95
C LYS A 199 -0.30 -1.22 4.82
N LEU A 200 -0.12 -0.64 3.63
CA LEU A 200 0.77 0.51 3.44
C LEU A 200 0.35 1.74 4.26
N ALA A 201 -0.94 1.85 4.61
CA ALA A 201 -1.43 2.91 5.48
C ALA A 201 -0.95 2.80 6.94
N MET A 202 -0.36 1.66 7.34
CA MET A 202 0.20 1.48 8.68
C MET A 202 1.52 2.22 8.89
N ILE A 203 2.24 2.52 7.80
CA ILE A 203 3.57 3.13 7.87
C ILE A 203 3.41 4.64 7.66
N ASN A 204 4.07 5.42 8.51
CA ASN A 204 4.23 6.83 8.21
C ASN A 204 5.23 6.99 7.04
N PRO A 205 4.85 7.66 5.94
CA PRO A 205 5.75 7.89 4.80
C PRO A 205 7.09 8.51 5.19
N GLN A 206 7.13 9.33 6.25
CA GLN A 206 8.35 9.97 6.74
C GLN A 206 9.37 8.98 7.33
N ASP A 207 8.90 7.79 7.75
CA ASP A 207 9.76 6.75 8.33
C ASP A 207 10.36 5.82 7.26
N ILE A 208 9.95 5.93 6.00
CA ILE A 208 10.46 5.08 4.93
C ILE A 208 11.84 5.54 4.48
N GLU A 209 12.76 4.59 4.39
CA GLU A 209 14.11 4.80 3.85
C GLU A 209 14.17 4.46 2.36
N SER A 210 13.60 3.29 1.98
CA SER A 210 13.63 2.84 0.59
C SER A 210 12.48 1.90 0.26
N PHE A 211 12.16 1.85 -1.03
CA PHE A 211 11.33 0.84 -1.66
C PHE A 211 12.18 0.01 -2.60
N ASN A 212 12.09 -1.31 -2.50
CA ASN A 212 12.69 -2.23 -3.43
C ASN A 212 11.57 -3.05 -4.05
N VAL A 213 11.42 -2.97 -5.37
CA VAL A 213 10.35 -3.66 -6.11
C VAL A 213 10.96 -4.79 -6.92
N LEU A 214 10.60 -6.02 -6.57
CA LEU A 214 10.97 -7.23 -7.26
C LEU A 214 9.88 -7.56 -8.28
N LYS A 215 10.24 -7.58 -9.58
CA LYS A 215 9.25 -7.63 -10.67
C LYS A 215 9.22 -8.96 -11.43
N ASP A 216 10.31 -9.71 -11.41
CA ASP A 216 10.40 -11.00 -12.12
C ASP A 216 10.43 -12.21 -11.18
N ALA A 217 10.15 -13.40 -11.74
CA ALA A 217 10.08 -14.60 -10.95
C ALA A 217 11.45 -15.00 -10.35
N SER A 218 12.57 -14.67 -10.97
CA SER A 218 13.90 -15.00 -10.44
C SER A 218 14.20 -14.21 -9.16
N ALA A 219 13.72 -12.96 -9.06
CA ALA A 219 13.83 -12.15 -7.86
C ALA A 219 12.76 -12.51 -6.80
N THR A 220 11.55 -12.94 -7.23
CA THR A 220 10.42 -13.19 -6.32
C THR A 220 10.26 -14.63 -5.88
N ALA A 221 10.92 -15.61 -6.55
CA ALA A 221 10.81 -17.04 -6.24
C ALA A 221 11.17 -17.38 -4.79
N ILE A 222 12.02 -16.60 -4.15
CA ILE A 222 12.35 -16.78 -2.74
C ILE A 222 11.13 -16.57 -1.81
N TYR A 223 10.10 -15.82 -2.27
CA TYR A 223 8.80 -15.66 -1.61
C TYR A 223 7.74 -16.66 -2.09
N GLY A 224 8.12 -17.56 -3.02
CA GLY A 224 7.31 -18.69 -3.50
C GLY A 224 5.92 -18.30 -3.97
N SER A 225 4.93 -18.94 -3.41
CA SER A 225 3.52 -18.76 -3.73
C SER A 225 2.96 -17.36 -3.44
N ARG A 226 3.64 -16.55 -2.66
CA ARG A 226 3.24 -15.17 -2.37
C ARG A 226 3.88 -14.13 -3.29
N GLY A 227 4.86 -14.55 -4.12
CA GLY A 227 5.63 -13.68 -5.01
C GLY A 227 5.09 -13.56 -6.43
N SER A 228 3.99 -14.23 -6.82
CA SER A 228 3.49 -14.28 -8.21
C SER A 228 3.15 -12.90 -8.79
N ASN A 229 2.64 -11.97 -7.98
CA ASN A 229 2.28 -10.62 -8.41
C ASN A 229 3.40 -9.59 -8.21
N GLY A 230 4.63 -10.04 -7.95
CA GLY A 230 5.74 -9.18 -7.55
C GLY A 230 5.77 -8.92 -6.04
N VAL A 231 6.85 -8.31 -5.59
CA VAL A 231 7.08 -8.02 -4.17
C VAL A 231 7.54 -6.58 -4.00
N ILE A 232 6.96 -5.86 -3.06
CA ILE A 232 7.37 -4.52 -2.64
C ILE A 232 7.98 -4.62 -1.24
N ILE A 233 9.28 -4.43 -1.15
CA ILE A 233 10.01 -4.43 0.11
C ILE A 233 10.18 -2.99 0.56
N ILE A 234 9.72 -2.69 1.76
CA ILE A 234 9.83 -1.38 2.40
C ILE A 234 10.80 -1.48 3.55
N THR A 235 11.84 -0.68 3.47
CA THR A 235 12.80 -0.54 4.57
C THR A 235 12.54 0.77 5.28
N THR A 236 12.47 0.74 6.62
CA THR A 236 12.28 1.95 7.42
C THR A 236 13.63 2.46 7.97
N LYS A 237 13.69 3.77 8.21
CA LYS A 237 14.87 4.47 8.73
C LYS A 237 15.26 3.92 10.10
N LYS A 238 16.55 3.76 10.32
CA LYS A 238 17.15 3.22 11.55
C LYS A 238 18.00 4.27 12.27
N GLY A 239 18.30 4.03 13.54
CA GLY A 239 19.36 4.74 14.25
C GLY A 239 20.74 4.29 13.76
N ARG A 240 21.78 5.09 14.00
CA ARG A 240 23.17 4.76 13.62
C ARG A 240 24.06 4.70 14.87
N LYS A 241 25.03 3.76 14.90
CA LYS A 241 26.04 3.68 15.97
C LYS A 241 26.77 5.04 16.11
N GLY A 242 27.00 5.47 17.34
CA GLY A 242 27.72 6.72 17.63
C GLY A 242 26.93 7.99 17.31
N GLN A 243 25.70 7.90 16.85
CA GLN A 243 24.86 9.07 16.55
C GLN A 243 24.44 9.76 17.85
N LYS A 244 24.73 11.07 17.97
CA LYS A 244 24.19 11.89 19.06
C LYS A 244 22.65 11.93 18.96
N PRO A 245 21.94 11.98 20.10
CA PRO A 245 20.49 12.13 20.10
C PRO A 245 20.06 13.36 19.31
N SER A 246 19.16 13.18 18.37
CA SER A 246 18.60 14.23 17.53
C SER A 246 17.07 14.13 17.54
N VAL A 247 16.41 15.28 17.57
CA VAL A 247 14.96 15.40 17.47
C VAL A 247 14.63 16.12 16.17
N SER A 248 13.76 15.55 15.36
CA SER A 248 13.28 16.20 14.14
C SER A 248 11.77 16.27 14.15
N TYR A 249 11.25 17.37 13.64
CA TYR A 249 9.84 17.58 13.37
C TYR A 249 9.63 17.82 11.88
N SER A 250 8.62 17.17 11.32
CA SER A 250 8.17 17.41 9.95
C SER A 250 6.66 17.60 9.97
N GLY A 251 6.19 18.64 9.31
CA GLY A 251 4.77 18.92 9.20
C GLY A 251 4.41 19.42 7.80
N SER A 252 3.19 19.11 7.36
CA SER A 252 2.63 19.60 6.11
C SER A 252 1.17 19.97 6.28
N VAL A 253 0.74 20.96 5.52
CA VAL A 253 -0.65 21.40 5.41
C VAL A 253 -1.04 21.37 3.94
N THR A 254 -2.19 20.80 3.64
CA THR A 254 -2.67 20.62 2.28
C THR A 254 -4.09 21.17 2.15
N LEU A 255 -4.32 21.98 1.14
CA LEU A 255 -5.62 22.46 0.73
C LEU A 255 -6.07 21.69 -0.52
N SER A 256 -7.23 21.03 -0.43
CA SER A 256 -7.78 20.22 -1.53
C SER A 256 -9.11 20.82 -2.01
N GLN A 257 -9.28 20.90 -3.34
CA GLN A 257 -10.49 21.40 -3.98
C GLN A 257 -10.89 20.47 -5.12
N LYS A 258 -12.17 20.48 -5.49
CA LYS A 258 -12.62 19.81 -6.72
C LYS A 258 -11.92 20.43 -7.93
N LYS A 259 -11.49 19.59 -8.88
CA LYS A 259 -10.86 20.03 -10.12
C LYS A 259 -11.88 20.48 -11.15
N GLY A 260 -13.07 19.89 -11.13
CA GLY A 260 -14.16 20.18 -12.05
C GLY A 260 -15.41 19.40 -11.64
N THR A 261 -16.47 19.63 -12.37
CA THR A 261 -17.77 18.95 -12.28
C THR A 261 -18.17 18.42 -13.65
N VAL A 262 -19.16 17.55 -13.68
CA VAL A 262 -19.76 17.11 -14.93
C VAL A 262 -20.65 18.23 -15.47
N ASP A 263 -20.55 18.53 -16.75
CA ASP A 263 -21.42 19.50 -17.38
C ASP A 263 -22.85 18.96 -17.43
N VAL A 264 -23.77 19.69 -16.82
CA VAL A 264 -25.19 19.37 -16.76
C VAL A 264 -25.99 20.61 -17.12
N LEU A 265 -27.27 20.43 -17.47
CA LEU A 265 -28.16 21.55 -17.76
C LEU A 265 -28.39 22.38 -16.49
N ASP A 266 -28.32 23.70 -16.61
CA ASP A 266 -28.84 24.60 -15.57
C ASP A 266 -30.38 24.61 -15.54
N SER A 267 -30.95 25.25 -14.53
CA SER A 267 -32.41 25.27 -14.37
C SER A 267 -33.17 25.88 -15.56
N ASN A 268 -32.60 26.88 -16.26
CA ASN A 268 -33.23 27.52 -17.40
C ASN A 268 -33.18 26.62 -18.63
N GLN A 269 -32.02 26.02 -18.89
CA GLN A 269 -31.85 25.05 -19.98
C GLN A 269 -32.72 23.82 -19.77
N TYR A 270 -32.81 23.34 -18.51
CA TYR A 270 -33.67 22.22 -18.17
C TYR A 270 -35.16 22.54 -18.38
N ARG A 271 -35.62 23.72 -17.92
CA ARG A 271 -37.00 24.19 -18.14
C ARG A 271 -37.32 24.27 -19.63
N GLN A 272 -36.41 24.88 -20.43
CA GLN A 272 -36.62 24.97 -21.85
C GLN A 272 -36.75 23.58 -22.50
N LEU A 273 -35.87 22.66 -22.15
CA LEU A 273 -35.91 21.27 -22.65
C LEU A 273 -37.21 20.57 -22.31
N ILE A 274 -37.66 20.65 -21.05
CA ILE A 274 -38.93 20.04 -20.64
C ILE A 274 -40.13 20.68 -21.35
N THR A 275 -40.11 22.02 -21.52
CA THR A 275 -41.16 22.71 -22.26
C THR A 275 -41.22 22.29 -23.72
N ASP A 276 -40.09 22.18 -24.37
CA ASP A 276 -40.00 21.79 -25.79
C ASP A 276 -40.38 20.34 -26.02
N LEU A 277 -40.07 19.44 -25.08
CA LEU A 277 -40.38 18.00 -25.21
C LEU A 277 -41.82 17.65 -24.84
N TYR A 278 -42.33 18.28 -23.79
CA TYR A 278 -43.61 17.83 -23.18
C TYR A 278 -44.70 18.92 -23.18
N GLY A 279 -44.33 20.18 -23.36
CA GLY A 279 -45.28 21.31 -23.32
C GLY A 279 -45.61 21.76 -21.89
N GLU A 280 -46.11 23.00 -21.76
CA GLU A 280 -46.39 23.65 -20.47
C GLU A 280 -47.54 23.02 -19.68
N ASN A 281 -48.42 22.27 -20.33
CA ASN A 281 -49.57 21.62 -19.71
C ASN A 281 -49.29 20.20 -19.20
N SER A 282 -48.06 19.72 -19.33
CA SER A 282 -47.68 18.35 -18.95
C SER A 282 -47.40 18.23 -17.43
N ASP A 283 -47.52 17.01 -16.93
CA ASP A 283 -47.11 16.70 -15.55
C ASP A 283 -45.60 16.92 -15.34
N ALA A 284 -44.77 16.67 -16.36
CA ALA A 284 -43.37 16.93 -16.35
C ALA A 284 -43.06 18.43 -16.13
N TYR A 285 -43.81 19.32 -16.80
CA TYR A 285 -43.69 20.77 -16.59
C TYR A 285 -44.13 21.17 -15.18
N ARG A 286 -45.25 20.65 -14.69
CA ARG A 286 -45.75 20.92 -13.33
C ARG A 286 -44.86 20.34 -12.23
N ALA A 287 -44.11 19.30 -12.52
CA ALA A 287 -43.15 18.70 -11.58
C ALA A 287 -41.89 19.52 -11.38
N MET A 288 -41.55 20.45 -12.31
CA MET A 288 -40.39 21.36 -12.13
C MET A 288 -40.60 22.26 -10.92
N GLY A 289 -39.60 22.39 -10.12
CA GLY A 289 -39.57 23.34 -9.00
C GLY A 289 -39.24 24.78 -9.45
N THR A 290 -39.10 25.71 -8.54
CA THR A 290 -38.83 27.15 -8.83
C THR A 290 -37.34 27.53 -8.57
N ALA A 291 -36.52 26.59 -8.10
CA ALA A 291 -35.15 26.85 -7.74
C ALA A 291 -34.18 26.88 -8.96
N ASN A 292 -32.95 27.27 -8.68
CA ASN A 292 -31.78 27.11 -9.56
C ASN A 292 -30.65 26.53 -8.73
N THR A 293 -30.57 25.22 -8.68
CA THR A 293 -29.73 24.48 -7.76
C THR A 293 -28.57 23.82 -8.48
N ASP A 294 -27.32 24.20 -8.11
CA ASP A 294 -26.14 23.47 -8.46
C ASP A 294 -25.90 22.36 -7.42
N TRP A 295 -26.45 21.17 -7.70
CA TRP A 295 -26.35 20.03 -6.82
C TRP A 295 -24.92 19.54 -6.60
N GLN A 296 -24.06 19.67 -7.62
CA GLN A 296 -22.67 19.26 -7.52
C GLN A 296 -21.84 20.19 -6.60
N ASP A 297 -22.15 21.49 -6.60
CA ASP A 297 -21.47 22.43 -5.67
C ASP A 297 -21.89 22.17 -4.22
N LEU A 298 -23.14 21.81 -4.01
CA LEU A 298 -23.69 21.59 -2.67
C LEU A 298 -23.05 20.40 -1.91
N ILE A 299 -22.56 19.38 -2.61
CA ILE A 299 -21.99 18.18 -1.97
C ILE A 299 -20.51 18.31 -1.67
N TYR A 300 -19.81 19.26 -2.31
CA TYR A 300 -18.37 19.43 -2.15
C TYR A 300 -18.02 20.54 -1.16
N ARG A 301 -16.78 20.49 -0.69
CA ARG A 301 -16.15 21.54 0.12
C ARG A 301 -14.67 21.68 -0.24
N THR A 302 -14.10 22.85 0.10
CA THR A 302 -12.65 22.97 0.22
C THR A 302 -12.21 22.28 1.50
N ALA A 303 -11.27 21.34 1.38
CA ALA A 303 -10.83 20.48 2.47
C ALA A 303 -9.40 20.86 2.93
N LEU A 304 -9.20 21.00 4.24
CA LEU A 304 -7.93 21.30 4.87
C LEU A 304 -7.39 20.07 5.58
N SER A 305 -6.27 19.56 5.12
CA SER A 305 -5.59 18.39 5.68
C SER A 305 -4.24 18.80 6.27
N HIS A 306 -3.80 18.08 7.31
CA HIS A 306 -2.48 18.31 7.90
C HIS A 306 -1.87 17.01 8.42
N ASP A 307 -0.54 16.96 8.36
CA ASP A 307 0.29 15.84 8.83
C ASP A 307 1.42 16.38 9.70
N HIS A 308 1.71 15.68 10.79
CA HIS A 308 2.76 16.02 11.74
C HIS A 308 3.52 14.76 12.13
N ASN A 309 4.85 14.82 12.13
CA ASN A 309 5.71 13.74 12.56
C ASN A 309 6.85 14.24 13.43
N ILE A 310 7.03 13.62 14.58
CA ILE A 310 8.15 13.86 15.50
C ILE A 310 8.99 12.59 15.55
N THR A 311 10.28 12.74 15.33
CA THR A 311 11.23 11.64 15.40
C THR A 311 12.37 11.95 16.34
N VAL A 312 12.71 10.98 17.18
CA VAL A 312 13.91 11.01 18.03
C VAL A 312 14.79 9.85 17.61
N SER A 313 16.03 10.13 17.23
CA SER A 313 17.00 9.10 16.83
C SER A 313 18.38 9.38 17.43
N GLY A 314 19.12 8.32 17.69
CA GLY A 314 20.43 8.43 18.30
C GLY A 314 21.02 7.05 18.63
N ALA A 315 22.06 7.05 19.44
CA ALA A 315 22.60 5.85 20.05
C ALA A 315 22.87 6.08 21.54
N VAL A 316 22.56 5.07 22.35
CA VAL A 316 22.96 5.00 23.76
C VAL A 316 24.03 3.93 23.87
N LYS A 317 25.29 4.33 24.04
CA LYS A 317 26.47 3.48 23.85
C LYS A 317 26.42 2.83 22.45
N ASP A 318 26.39 1.52 22.38
CA ASP A 318 26.37 0.74 21.13
C ASP A 318 24.96 0.35 20.68
N LEU A 319 23.92 0.88 21.31
CA LEU A 319 22.52 0.64 20.95
C LEU A 319 21.95 1.80 20.12
N PRO A 320 21.91 1.70 18.79
CA PRO A 320 21.18 2.64 17.95
C PRO A 320 19.68 2.51 18.18
N TYR A 321 18.99 3.64 18.22
CA TYR A 321 17.55 3.68 18.37
C TYR A 321 16.91 4.74 17.48
N ARG A 322 15.67 4.51 17.09
CA ARG A 322 14.80 5.49 16.45
C ARG A 322 13.39 5.31 16.98
N VAL A 323 12.77 6.40 17.40
CA VAL A 323 11.36 6.47 17.81
C VAL A 323 10.69 7.54 16.99
N SER A 324 9.55 7.26 16.39
CA SER A 324 8.75 8.25 15.69
C SER A 324 7.29 8.19 16.13
N VAL A 325 6.64 9.35 16.16
CA VAL A 325 5.19 9.50 16.38
C VAL A 325 4.64 10.43 15.34
N GLY A 326 3.65 9.97 14.59
CA GLY A 326 2.99 10.70 13.52
C GLY A 326 1.49 10.90 13.81
N PHE A 327 0.96 12.03 13.38
CA PHE A 327 -0.46 12.34 13.37
C PHE A 327 -0.86 12.89 12.00
N THR A 328 -1.89 12.30 11.40
CA THR A 328 -2.47 12.71 10.12
C THR A 328 -3.93 13.02 10.32
N ASN A 329 -4.39 14.16 9.82
CA ASN A 329 -5.80 14.49 9.66
C ASN A 329 -6.04 14.86 8.21
N GLN A 330 -6.78 14.03 7.50
CA GLN A 330 -7.16 14.24 6.10
C GLN A 330 -8.66 14.48 6.02
N GLU A 331 -9.04 15.62 5.50
CA GLU A 331 -10.43 15.90 5.16
C GLU A 331 -10.67 15.65 3.66
N GLY A 332 -11.83 15.06 3.33
CA GLY A 332 -12.24 14.87 1.95
C GLY A 332 -12.99 16.07 1.37
N ILE A 333 -12.87 16.24 0.05
CA ILE A 333 -13.63 17.27 -0.68
C ILE A 333 -15.14 16.95 -0.74
N LEU A 334 -15.54 15.69 -0.66
CA LEU A 334 -16.93 15.31 -0.43
C LEU A 334 -17.26 15.51 1.04
N LYS A 335 -18.38 16.21 1.33
CA LYS A 335 -18.82 16.49 2.70
C LYS A 335 -18.97 15.19 3.51
N ASN A 336 -18.72 15.26 4.81
CA ASN A 336 -18.83 14.16 5.78
C ASN A 336 -17.81 13.00 5.58
N SER A 337 -16.74 13.21 4.80
CA SER A 337 -15.62 12.27 4.70
C SER A 337 -14.38 12.81 5.41
N ASP A 338 -13.80 12.01 6.29
CA ASP A 338 -12.53 12.32 6.98
C ASP A 338 -11.75 11.05 7.35
N PHE A 339 -10.44 11.20 7.47
CA PHE A 339 -9.54 10.16 7.94
C PHE A 339 -8.54 10.74 8.94
N LYS A 340 -8.47 10.15 10.13
CA LYS A 340 -7.52 10.55 11.18
C LYS A 340 -6.69 9.34 11.58
N ARG A 341 -5.38 9.53 11.66
CA ARG A 341 -4.43 8.45 11.97
C ARG A 341 -3.37 8.93 12.94
N VAL A 342 -3.08 8.09 13.92
CA VAL A 342 -1.90 8.19 14.78
C VAL A 342 -1.02 6.97 14.50
N THR A 343 0.27 7.18 14.30
CA THR A 343 1.27 6.13 14.13
C THR A 343 2.36 6.28 15.17
N ALA A 344 2.90 5.17 15.63
CA ALA A 344 4.09 5.14 16.49
C ALA A 344 5.01 4.02 16.00
N ALA A 345 6.29 4.29 15.89
CA ALA A 345 7.28 3.31 15.49
C ALA A 345 8.51 3.37 16.40
N LEU A 346 9.03 2.19 16.73
CA LEU A 346 10.28 1.98 17.48
C LEU A 346 11.17 1.05 16.66
N ASN A 347 12.42 1.44 16.49
CA ASN A 347 13.45 0.60 15.90
C ASN A 347 14.68 0.60 16.83
N LEU A 348 15.20 -0.59 17.12
CA LEU A 348 16.38 -0.83 17.94
C LEU A 348 17.32 -1.78 17.20
N ASN A 349 18.60 -1.44 17.13
CA ASN A 349 19.59 -2.22 16.40
C ASN A 349 20.81 -2.57 17.30
N PRO A 350 20.63 -3.38 18.37
CA PRO A 350 21.73 -3.80 19.20
C PRO A 350 22.68 -4.73 18.44
N SER A 351 23.96 -4.64 18.77
CA SER A 351 24.98 -5.60 18.36
C SER A 351 25.82 -6.02 19.55
N PHE A 352 26.24 -7.28 19.55
CA PHE A 352 26.98 -7.92 20.63
C PHE A 352 28.13 -8.74 20.07
N PHE A 353 29.14 -9.04 20.91
CA PHE A 353 30.26 -9.91 20.57
C PHE A 353 31.00 -9.40 19.34
N ASP A 354 31.44 -8.12 19.33
CA ASP A 354 32.14 -7.49 18.22
C ASP A 354 31.39 -7.66 16.84
N ASP A 355 30.09 -7.38 16.85
CA ASP A 355 29.19 -7.50 15.72
C ASP A 355 28.96 -8.94 15.18
N HIS A 356 29.31 -9.97 15.94
CA HIS A 356 28.95 -11.34 15.59
C HIS A 356 27.46 -11.59 15.74
N LEU A 357 26.82 -11.02 16.75
CA LEU A 357 25.37 -11.09 16.93
C LEU A 357 24.77 -9.70 16.70
N THR A 358 24.01 -9.55 15.63
CA THR A 358 23.28 -8.33 15.34
C THR A 358 21.80 -8.59 15.38
N MET A 359 21.04 -7.65 15.92
CA MET A 359 19.58 -7.74 15.98
C MET A 359 18.95 -6.49 15.38
N ASN A 360 17.79 -6.66 14.74
CA ASN A 360 16.96 -5.57 14.27
C ASN A 360 15.54 -5.78 14.83
N LEU A 361 15.21 -4.98 15.83
CA LEU A 361 13.93 -5.07 16.54
C LEU A 361 13.04 -3.91 16.09
N ASN A 362 11.89 -4.22 15.50
CA ASN A 362 10.93 -3.26 15.03
C ASN A 362 9.58 -3.45 15.71
N ALA A 363 8.97 -2.36 16.13
CA ALA A 363 7.59 -2.34 16.60
C ALA A 363 6.88 -1.12 16.02
N LYS A 364 5.77 -1.35 15.33
CA LYS A 364 4.95 -0.29 14.71
C LYS A 364 3.52 -0.46 15.15
N GLY A 365 2.94 0.61 15.64
CA GLY A 365 1.55 0.68 16.05
C GLY A 365 0.79 1.77 15.30
N MET A 366 -0.48 1.51 15.02
CA MET A 366 -1.37 2.48 14.39
C MET A 366 -2.77 2.44 15.01
N TYR A 367 -3.37 3.61 15.13
CA TYR A 367 -4.80 3.78 15.33
C TYR A 367 -5.33 4.72 14.25
N ALA A 368 -6.44 4.36 13.60
CA ALA A 368 -7.12 5.25 12.67
C ALA A 368 -8.64 5.25 12.87
N ARG A 369 -9.24 6.40 12.55
CA ARG A 369 -10.68 6.60 12.40
C ARG A 369 -10.95 7.08 10.97
N SER A 370 -11.85 6.39 10.28
CA SER A 370 -12.32 6.75 8.95
C SER A 370 -13.82 7.05 9.02
N ALA A 371 -14.24 8.19 8.54
CA ALA A 371 -15.65 8.48 8.27
C ALA A 371 -15.85 8.46 6.75
N TYR A 372 -16.77 7.62 6.32
CA TYR A 372 -17.09 7.44 4.92
C TYR A 372 -18.34 8.22 4.58
N ALA A 373 -18.27 9.04 3.55
CA ALA A 373 -19.43 9.64 2.95
C ALA A 373 -20.11 8.64 1.99
N ASP A 374 -21.42 8.78 1.80
CA ASP A 374 -22.13 8.01 0.78
C ASP A 374 -21.66 8.47 -0.61
N GLY A 375 -20.83 7.66 -1.28
CA GLY A 375 -20.31 7.94 -2.61
C GLY A 375 -21.38 8.02 -3.69
N GLY A 376 -22.54 7.40 -3.48
CA GLY A 376 -23.70 7.50 -4.37
C GLY A 376 -24.24 8.93 -4.53
N ALA A 377 -23.96 9.81 -3.55
CA ALA A 377 -24.32 11.21 -3.61
C ALA A 377 -23.71 11.96 -4.81
N VAL A 378 -22.53 11.54 -5.28
CA VAL A 378 -21.88 12.12 -6.47
C VAL A 378 -22.69 11.87 -7.73
N GLY A 379 -23.08 10.61 -7.96
CA GLY A 379 -23.92 10.25 -9.09
C GLY A 379 -25.34 10.82 -8.99
N ALA A 380 -25.86 10.92 -7.78
CA ALA A 380 -27.16 11.56 -7.53
C ALA A 380 -27.13 13.06 -7.87
N ALA A 381 -26.07 13.77 -7.46
CA ALA A 381 -25.93 15.20 -7.75
C ALA A 381 -25.86 15.53 -9.25
N VAL A 382 -25.29 14.63 -10.06
CA VAL A 382 -25.24 14.79 -11.53
C VAL A 382 -26.63 14.61 -12.17
N LYS A 383 -27.46 13.72 -11.59
CA LYS A 383 -28.77 13.34 -12.18
C LYS A 383 -29.92 14.16 -11.64
N MET A 384 -29.74 14.88 -10.56
CA MET A 384 -30.81 15.59 -9.88
C MET A 384 -31.30 16.79 -10.70
N ASP A 385 -32.62 17.00 -10.71
CA ASP A 385 -33.28 18.11 -11.38
C ASP A 385 -32.84 19.48 -10.79
N PRO A 386 -32.20 20.35 -11.60
CA PRO A 386 -31.70 21.65 -11.13
C PRO A 386 -32.78 22.65 -10.73
N THR A 387 -34.05 22.35 -11.03
CA THR A 387 -35.19 23.24 -10.67
C THR A 387 -35.74 22.98 -9.27
N GLN A 388 -35.30 21.89 -8.61
CA GLN A 388 -35.74 21.53 -7.26
C GLN A 388 -34.95 22.25 -6.19
N ASP A 389 -35.66 22.68 -5.14
CA ASP A 389 -35.02 23.19 -3.91
C ASP A 389 -34.55 22.01 -3.04
N PRO A 390 -33.35 22.02 -2.51
CA PRO A 390 -32.84 20.92 -1.69
C PRO A 390 -33.64 20.61 -0.42
N TYR A 391 -34.37 21.60 0.08
CA TYR A 391 -35.00 21.56 1.40
C TYR A 391 -36.52 21.84 1.35
N ASN A 392 -37.09 22.07 0.17
CA ASN A 392 -38.50 22.41 0.05
C ASN A 392 -39.15 21.79 -1.20
N PHE A 393 -40.44 21.49 -1.12
CA PHE A 393 -41.27 21.16 -2.28
C PHE A 393 -41.78 22.47 -2.91
N THR A 394 -41.24 22.88 -4.02
CA THR A 394 -41.57 24.12 -4.69
C THR A 394 -42.47 23.94 -5.92
N SER A 395 -42.53 22.73 -6.49
CA SER A 395 -43.29 22.42 -7.68
C SER A 395 -44.83 22.39 -7.44
N GLU A 396 -45.59 22.73 -8.45
CA GLU A 396 -47.05 22.66 -8.43
C GLU A 396 -47.57 21.21 -8.33
N TYR A 397 -46.83 20.28 -8.93
CA TYR A 397 -47.12 18.88 -8.83
C TYR A 397 -47.15 18.38 -7.38
N HIS A 398 -46.09 18.65 -6.61
CA HIS A 398 -45.98 18.22 -5.21
C HIS A 398 -46.99 18.93 -4.33
N LYS A 399 -47.26 20.22 -4.57
CA LYS A 399 -48.29 20.97 -3.83
C LYS A 399 -49.68 20.36 -4.05
N ALA A 400 -50.00 19.97 -5.28
CA ALA A 400 -51.26 19.32 -5.60
C ALA A 400 -51.36 17.90 -5.03
N GLN A 401 -50.27 17.14 -5.02
CA GLN A 401 -50.23 15.77 -4.51
C GLN A 401 -50.37 15.68 -3.01
N PHE A 402 -49.70 16.56 -2.28
CA PHE A 402 -49.60 16.48 -0.82
C PHE A 402 -50.57 17.42 -0.09
N GLY A 403 -50.95 18.52 -0.71
CA GLY A 403 -51.89 19.49 -0.10
C GLY A 403 -51.43 19.92 1.30
N ASN A 404 -52.28 19.74 2.29
CA ASN A 404 -51.94 20.09 3.68
C ASN A 404 -50.89 19.17 4.35
N ALA A 405 -50.57 18.05 3.73
CA ALA A 405 -49.52 17.12 4.25
C ALA A 405 -48.11 17.46 3.75
N LEU A 406 -47.94 18.56 2.99
CA LEU A 406 -46.64 18.90 2.39
C LEU A 406 -45.52 19.04 3.43
N ASP A 407 -45.78 19.81 4.50
CA ASP A 407 -44.81 20.05 5.56
C ASP A 407 -44.50 18.76 6.34
N GLN A 408 -45.53 17.96 6.61
CA GLN A 408 -45.30 16.67 7.29
C GLN A 408 -44.50 15.71 6.44
N THR A 409 -44.74 15.69 5.14
CA THR A 409 -43.98 14.89 4.18
C THR A 409 -42.50 15.31 4.16
N LEU A 410 -42.26 16.61 4.12
CA LEU A 410 -40.88 17.13 4.20
C LEU A 410 -40.21 16.76 5.50
N GLN A 411 -40.89 16.85 6.65
CA GLN A 411 -40.37 16.41 7.94
C GLN A 411 -40.07 14.90 7.97
N ASN A 412 -40.90 14.09 7.37
CA ASN A 412 -40.68 12.65 7.26
C ASN A 412 -39.40 12.32 6.47
N TYR A 413 -39.07 13.15 5.50
CA TYR A 413 -37.79 13.07 4.77
C TYR A 413 -36.65 13.83 5.48
N GLY A 414 -36.82 14.16 6.77
CA GLY A 414 -35.80 14.83 7.58
C GLY A 414 -35.48 16.25 7.15
N GLY A 415 -36.44 16.93 6.49
CA GLY A 415 -36.27 18.28 6.00
C GLY A 415 -35.59 18.40 4.63
N PHE A 416 -35.47 17.30 3.88
CA PHE A 416 -34.89 17.30 2.54
C PHE A 416 -35.96 16.98 1.49
N PHE A 417 -35.88 17.66 0.36
CA PHE A 417 -36.69 17.30 -0.80
C PHE A 417 -36.39 15.87 -1.25
N GLN A 418 -37.42 15.11 -1.57
CA GLN A 418 -37.31 13.80 -2.23
C GLN A 418 -38.39 13.69 -3.32
N TRP A 419 -38.02 13.04 -4.42
CA TRP A 419 -39.04 12.67 -5.41
C TRP A 419 -40.02 11.68 -4.78
N SER A 420 -41.26 12.09 -4.71
CA SER A 420 -42.34 11.32 -4.13
C SER A 420 -43.71 11.77 -4.66
N SER A 421 -44.71 10.92 -4.54
CA SER A 421 -46.09 11.21 -4.89
C SER A 421 -47.00 10.80 -3.75
N ALA A 422 -48.25 11.20 -3.76
CA ALA A 422 -49.26 10.76 -2.78
C ALA A 422 -49.38 9.22 -2.74
N ALA A 423 -49.17 8.56 -3.87
CA ALA A 423 -49.12 7.10 -3.95
C ALA A 423 -47.86 6.48 -3.33
N SER A 424 -46.78 7.26 -3.17
CA SER A 424 -45.57 6.83 -2.48
C SER A 424 -45.64 7.02 -0.96
N LEU A 425 -46.67 7.71 -0.45
CA LEU A 425 -46.93 7.79 0.96
C LEU A 425 -47.40 6.42 1.42
N GLY A 426 -46.71 5.81 2.34
CA GLY A 426 -47.14 4.62 3.04
C GLY A 426 -48.41 4.87 3.88
N ASP A 427 -48.73 3.93 4.74
CA ASP A 427 -49.79 4.12 5.71
C ASP A 427 -49.42 5.22 6.74
N SER A 428 -50.32 5.57 7.62
CA SER A 428 -50.17 6.61 8.65
C SER A 428 -49.02 6.35 9.62
N THR A 429 -48.50 5.14 9.67
CA THR A 429 -47.44 4.72 10.60
C THR A 429 -46.08 4.65 9.93
N TRP A 430 -46.06 4.51 8.59
CA TRP A 430 -44.84 4.65 7.79
C TRP A 430 -45.15 5.46 6.53
N PRO A 431 -45.04 6.77 6.59
CA PRO A 431 -45.60 7.70 5.62
C PRO A 431 -44.84 7.80 4.30
N PHE A 432 -43.77 7.06 4.05
CA PHE A 432 -43.11 7.14 2.77
C PHE A 432 -42.59 5.80 2.28
N ILE A 433 -42.98 5.52 1.07
CA ILE A 433 -42.35 4.53 0.22
C ILE A 433 -41.54 5.34 -0.80
N TYR A 434 -40.26 5.22 -0.76
CA TYR A 434 -39.42 5.84 -1.76
C TYR A 434 -39.65 5.23 -3.11
N ASN A 435 -39.99 6.04 -4.11
CA ASN A 435 -40.18 5.55 -5.47
C ASN A 435 -38.82 5.51 -6.18
N SER A 436 -38.16 4.36 -6.11
CA SER A 436 -36.77 4.20 -6.51
C SER A 436 -36.49 3.95 -7.99
N THR A 437 -37.56 3.84 -8.82
CA THR A 437 -37.39 3.25 -10.16
C THR A 437 -37.02 4.23 -11.26
N ALA A 438 -37.24 5.51 -11.09
CA ALA A 438 -36.97 6.52 -12.14
C ALA A 438 -36.32 7.79 -11.62
N GLU A 439 -36.32 8.04 -10.32
CA GLU A 439 -35.95 9.31 -9.75
C GLU A 439 -34.64 9.22 -8.94
N CYS A 440 -33.95 10.34 -8.87
CA CYS A 440 -32.69 10.44 -8.13
C CYS A 440 -32.95 10.79 -6.68
N ALA A 441 -32.22 10.17 -5.76
CA ALA A 441 -32.23 10.53 -4.36
C ALA A 441 -31.58 11.91 -4.14
N ASN A 442 -32.09 12.69 -3.16
CA ASN A 442 -31.43 13.93 -2.78
C ASN A 442 -30.01 13.67 -2.24
N PRO A 443 -28.93 14.16 -2.90
CA PRO A 443 -27.57 13.86 -2.54
C PRO A 443 -27.18 14.40 -1.16
N LEU A 444 -27.76 15.50 -0.70
CA LEU A 444 -27.53 16.04 0.63
C LEU A 444 -28.14 15.17 1.72
N ALA A 445 -29.33 14.63 1.50
CA ALA A 445 -29.97 13.68 2.39
C ALA A 445 -29.17 12.37 2.50
N MET A 446 -28.62 11.88 1.38
CA MET A 446 -27.72 10.72 1.38
C MET A 446 -26.51 10.98 2.28
N LEU A 447 -25.85 12.13 2.14
CA LEU A 447 -24.68 12.49 2.96
C LEU A 447 -25.04 12.72 4.44
N ALA A 448 -26.25 13.24 4.74
CA ALA A 448 -26.69 13.52 6.11
C ALA A 448 -27.11 12.27 6.88
N PHE A 449 -27.80 11.33 6.23
CA PHE A 449 -28.48 10.23 6.89
C PHE A 449 -27.80 8.88 6.78
N ASN A 450 -26.82 8.75 5.88
CA ASN A 450 -25.97 7.58 5.82
C ASN A 450 -24.64 7.88 6.52
N THR A 451 -24.47 7.35 7.72
CA THR A 451 -23.22 7.52 8.46
C THR A 451 -22.52 6.17 8.57
N GLU A 452 -21.25 6.18 8.19
CA GLU A 452 -20.40 5.00 8.27
C GLU A 452 -19.06 5.40 8.84
N VAL A 453 -18.71 4.83 9.99
CA VAL A 453 -17.48 5.15 10.71
C VAL A 453 -16.74 3.87 11.03
N ALA A 454 -15.48 3.81 10.67
CA ALA A 454 -14.60 2.71 11.02
C ALA A 454 -13.49 3.15 11.97
N HIS A 455 -13.16 2.29 12.90
CA HIS A 455 -12.02 2.39 13.78
C HIS A 455 -11.10 1.21 13.56
N SER A 456 -9.85 1.46 13.24
CA SER A 456 -8.84 0.43 13.04
C SER A 456 -7.66 0.59 13.98
N ARG A 457 -7.12 -0.54 14.42
CA ARG A 457 -5.89 -0.65 15.20
C ARG A 457 -5.04 -1.70 14.56
N ALA A 458 -3.76 -1.42 14.43
CA ALA A 458 -2.84 -2.38 13.87
C ALA A 458 -1.49 -2.30 14.60
N PHE A 459 -0.86 -3.45 14.74
CA PHE A 459 0.47 -3.62 15.30
C PHE A 459 1.26 -4.56 14.42
N VAL A 460 2.48 -4.16 14.06
CA VAL A 460 3.46 -5.00 13.37
C VAL A 460 4.74 -4.98 14.19
N GLY A 461 5.19 -6.16 14.56
CA GLY A 461 6.46 -6.36 15.24
C GLY A 461 7.33 -7.33 14.47
N SER A 462 8.62 -7.05 14.35
CA SER A 462 9.62 -8.00 13.85
C SER A 462 10.87 -8.01 14.71
N ALA A 463 11.50 -9.16 14.80
CA ALA A 463 12.78 -9.37 15.43
C ALA A 463 13.65 -10.21 14.49
N ASP A 464 14.61 -9.56 13.84
CA ASP A 464 15.60 -10.22 13.00
C ASP A 464 16.90 -10.37 13.79
N ILE A 465 17.39 -11.58 13.84
CA ILE A 465 18.60 -11.96 14.58
C ILE A 465 19.56 -12.60 13.58
N ASP A 466 20.75 -12.04 13.45
CA ASP A 466 21.80 -12.55 12.58
C ASP A 466 23.05 -12.85 13.43
N TYR A 467 23.55 -14.08 13.32
CA TYR A 467 24.70 -14.56 14.06
C TYR A 467 25.77 -15.09 13.10
N LYS A 468 26.91 -14.41 13.08
CA LYS A 468 28.14 -14.91 12.45
C LYS A 468 28.80 -15.91 13.37
N VAL A 469 29.01 -17.13 12.88
CA VAL A 469 29.56 -18.22 13.69
C VAL A 469 31.01 -17.95 14.01
N HIS A 470 31.34 -17.88 15.30
CA HIS A 470 32.74 -17.66 15.75
C HIS A 470 33.68 -18.76 15.22
N GLY A 471 34.78 -18.34 14.59
CA GLY A 471 35.74 -19.26 13.98
C GLY A 471 35.33 -19.83 12.62
N LEU A 472 34.14 -19.53 12.15
CA LEU A 472 33.63 -19.82 10.81
C LEU A 472 32.81 -18.63 10.31
N GLU A 473 33.46 -17.49 10.15
CA GLU A 473 32.85 -16.19 9.88
C GLU A 473 32.09 -16.14 8.54
N ASP A 474 32.42 -17.08 7.65
CA ASP A 474 31.72 -17.27 6.37
C ASP A 474 30.31 -17.86 6.52
N LEU A 475 29.99 -18.45 7.72
CA LEU A 475 28.68 -19.02 8.03
C LEU A 475 27.88 -18.06 8.92
N ARG A 476 26.65 -17.74 8.46
CA ARG A 476 25.67 -16.96 9.21
C ARG A 476 24.42 -17.78 9.47
N LEU A 477 23.87 -17.62 10.67
CA LEU A 477 22.57 -18.16 11.05
C LEU A 477 21.62 -17.01 11.26
N HIS A 478 20.51 -17.07 10.58
CA HIS A 478 19.48 -16.02 10.63
C HIS A 478 18.17 -16.56 11.18
N LEU A 479 17.56 -15.80 12.12
CA LEU A 479 16.23 -16.06 12.65
C LEU A 479 15.42 -14.78 12.60
N SER A 480 14.28 -14.81 11.91
CA SER A 480 13.30 -13.73 11.88
C SER A 480 11.98 -14.19 12.49
N LEU A 481 11.47 -13.42 13.42
CA LEU A 481 10.17 -13.59 14.04
C LEU A 481 9.30 -12.40 13.72
N GLY A 482 8.06 -12.65 13.30
CA GLY A 482 7.13 -11.59 12.93
C GLY A 482 5.74 -11.78 13.50
N ALA A 483 5.08 -10.67 13.83
CA ALA A 483 3.70 -10.62 14.26
C ALA A 483 2.99 -9.43 13.59
N ASP A 484 1.86 -9.68 12.89
CA ASP A 484 0.94 -8.68 12.36
C ASP A 484 -0.44 -8.92 12.98
N VAL A 485 -0.85 -7.98 13.83
CA VAL A 485 -2.15 -8.03 14.51
C VAL A 485 -2.93 -6.79 14.13
N SER A 486 -4.10 -6.98 13.53
CA SER A 486 -4.96 -5.87 13.13
C SER A 486 -6.42 -6.13 13.48
N LYS A 487 -7.09 -5.09 14.00
CA LYS A 487 -8.51 -5.11 14.34
C LYS A 487 -9.18 -3.88 13.73
N GLY A 488 -10.21 -4.11 12.94
CA GLY A 488 -11.08 -3.06 12.42
C GLY A 488 -12.52 -3.29 12.88
N ARG A 489 -13.20 -2.21 13.22
CA ARG A 489 -14.65 -2.20 13.49
C ARG A 489 -15.26 -1.05 12.70
N GLN A 490 -16.24 -1.37 11.88
CA GLN A 490 -17.05 -0.42 11.12
C GLN A 490 -18.45 -0.42 11.69
N ALA A 491 -18.96 0.74 12.00
CA ALA A 491 -20.35 0.96 12.40
C ALA A 491 -21.06 1.73 11.30
N GLN A 492 -22.25 1.27 10.92
CA GLN A 492 -23.12 1.89 9.95
C GLN A 492 -24.44 2.25 10.62
N ASN A 493 -24.92 3.44 10.32
CA ASN A 493 -26.27 3.88 10.69
C ASN A 493 -26.88 4.56 9.48
N LYS A 494 -27.94 3.94 8.94
CA LYS A 494 -28.83 4.53 7.95
C LYS A 494 -30.10 4.96 8.66
N SER A 495 -30.30 6.28 8.72
CA SER A 495 -31.52 6.86 9.30
C SER A 495 -32.77 6.39 8.54
N THR A 496 -33.92 6.37 9.23
CA THR A 496 -35.22 6.15 8.61
C THR A 496 -35.57 7.18 7.55
N ALA A 497 -35.05 8.40 7.65
CA ALA A 497 -35.23 9.47 6.67
C ALA A 497 -34.27 9.37 5.47
N SER A 498 -33.37 8.38 5.47
CA SER A 498 -32.42 8.20 4.37
C SER A 498 -33.14 7.74 3.09
N PRO A 499 -32.91 8.39 1.94
CA PRO A 499 -33.48 7.95 0.68
C PRO A 499 -33.01 6.57 0.22
N SER A 500 -31.89 6.09 0.74
CA SER A 500 -31.37 4.74 0.48
C SER A 500 -31.84 3.69 1.51
N ALA A 501 -32.59 4.09 2.53
CA ALA A 501 -33.18 3.17 3.50
C ALA A 501 -34.59 2.82 3.07
N MET A 502 -34.75 1.75 2.31
CA MET A 502 -36.06 1.32 1.82
C MET A 502 -37.05 0.98 2.95
N TYR A 503 -36.59 0.66 4.15
CA TYR A 503 -37.44 0.24 5.27
C TYR A 503 -36.76 0.65 6.60
N TYR A 504 -37.36 1.54 7.37
CA TYR A 504 -37.01 1.87 8.76
C TYR A 504 -35.52 2.03 9.10
N GLY A 505 -34.69 2.24 8.08
CA GLY A 505 -33.26 2.36 8.26
C GLY A 505 -32.55 1.03 8.59
N SER A 506 -31.29 1.11 8.92
CA SER A 506 -30.51 0.00 9.46
C SER A 506 -29.41 0.51 10.36
N VAL A 507 -29.13 -0.25 11.41
CA VAL A 507 -28.03 0.04 12.33
C VAL A 507 -27.25 -1.25 12.57
N GLY A 508 -25.96 -1.13 12.76
CA GLY A 508 -25.12 -2.27 13.04
C GLY A 508 -23.67 -2.07 12.67
N GLY A 509 -22.93 -3.16 12.59
CA GLY A 509 -21.52 -3.08 12.26
C GLY A 509 -20.86 -4.41 12.03
N GLU A 510 -19.64 -4.32 11.52
CA GLU A 510 -18.76 -5.46 11.31
C GLU A 510 -17.43 -5.23 12.00
N SER A 511 -16.91 -6.26 12.62
CA SER A 511 -15.60 -6.25 13.27
C SER A 511 -14.75 -7.41 12.73
N ILE A 512 -13.56 -7.10 12.27
CA ILE A 512 -12.59 -8.08 11.80
C ILE A 512 -11.35 -8.00 12.68
N LEU A 513 -10.92 -9.13 13.22
CA LEU A 513 -9.66 -9.29 13.94
C LEU A 513 -8.79 -10.29 13.18
N LYS A 514 -7.56 -9.89 12.85
CA LYS A 514 -6.55 -10.75 12.20
C LYS A 514 -5.31 -10.85 13.08
N ARG A 515 -4.71 -12.02 13.12
CA ARG A 515 -3.44 -12.31 13.79
C ARG A 515 -2.61 -13.22 12.90
N ASN A 516 -1.54 -12.68 12.38
CA ASN A 516 -0.62 -13.40 11.51
C ASN A 516 0.73 -13.48 12.21
N LEU A 517 1.27 -14.67 12.30
CA LEU A 517 2.57 -14.93 12.91
C LEU A 517 3.48 -15.53 11.84
N SER A 518 4.74 -15.17 11.89
CA SER A 518 5.76 -15.72 10.99
C SER A 518 7.03 -16.08 11.74
N LEU A 519 7.64 -17.17 11.34
CA LEU A 519 8.97 -17.58 11.74
C LEU A 519 9.74 -17.95 10.48
N ASN A 520 10.95 -17.43 10.36
CA ASN A 520 11.86 -17.73 9.27
C ASN A 520 13.24 -17.99 9.83
N ALA A 521 13.82 -19.14 9.50
CA ALA A 521 15.14 -19.52 9.94
C ALA A 521 15.95 -20.05 8.75
N TYR A 522 17.15 -19.49 8.53
CA TYR A 522 18.03 -19.98 7.49
C TYR A 522 19.51 -19.91 7.88
N ALA A 523 20.30 -20.74 7.24
CA ALA A 523 21.74 -20.67 7.26
C ALA A 523 22.24 -20.18 5.90
N GLN A 524 23.23 -19.31 5.94
CA GLN A 524 23.89 -18.76 4.75
C GLN A 524 25.39 -18.94 4.87
N TYR A 525 26.00 -19.52 3.86
CA TYR A 525 27.44 -19.64 3.73
C TYR A 525 27.91 -18.82 2.56
N TYR A 526 28.80 -17.85 2.84
CA TYR A 526 29.39 -16.94 1.87
C TYR A 526 30.90 -17.19 1.84
N LYS A 527 31.47 -17.38 0.66
CA LYS A 527 32.89 -17.64 0.48
C LYS A 527 33.44 -17.00 -0.78
N ASP A 528 34.46 -16.16 -0.59
CA ASP A 528 35.35 -15.72 -1.65
C ASP A 528 36.55 -16.66 -1.72
N PHE A 529 36.61 -17.51 -2.76
CA PHE A 529 37.74 -18.42 -2.93
C PHE A 529 38.98 -17.68 -3.47
N ASN A 530 38.78 -16.65 -4.26
CA ASN A 530 39.77 -15.69 -4.75
C ASN A 530 39.02 -14.50 -5.39
N ASP A 531 39.73 -13.54 -5.96
CA ASP A 531 39.12 -12.36 -6.62
C ASP A 531 38.20 -12.69 -7.79
N ASN A 532 38.19 -13.94 -8.25
CA ASN A 532 37.41 -14.37 -9.42
C ASN A 532 36.21 -15.27 -9.09
N HIS A 533 36.13 -15.84 -7.91
CA HIS A 533 35.11 -16.82 -7.54
C HIS A 533 34.46 -16.44 -6.20
N HIS A 534 33.22 -15.94 -6.28
CA HIS A 534 32.40 -15.64 -5.13
C HIS A 534 31.22 -16.60 -5.09
N PHE A 535 31.00 -17.21 -3.96
CA PHE A 535 29.97 -18.22 -3.75
C PHE A 535 29.12 -17.86 -2.52
N ASP A 536 27.80 -17.85 -2.69
CA ASP A 536 26.83 -17.61 -1.63
C ASP A 536 25.71 -18.65 -1.75
N ILE A 537 25.57 -19.49 -0.75
CA ILE A 537 24.51 -20.50 -0.67
C ILE A 537 23.73 -20.33 0.62
N MET A 538 22.40 -20.40 0.50
CA MET A 538 21.52 -20.40 1.66
C MET A 538 20.49 -21.50 1.57
N GLY A 539 20.05 -21.97 2.74
CA GLY A 539 18.92 -22.88 2.86
C GLY A 539 18.17 -22.62 4.15
N GLY A 540 16.86 -22.74 4.11
CA GLY A 540 16.04 -22.34 5.24
C GLY A 540 14.64 -22.92 5.25
N TYR A 541 13.96 -22.57 6.32
CA TYR A 541 12.61 -22.95 6.68
C TYR A 541 11.80 -21.71 7.01
N GLU A 542 10.57 -21.66 6.53
CA GLU A 542 9.60 -20.62 6.88
C GLU A 542 8.30 -21.26 7.36
N TRP A 543 7.71 -20.65 8.39
CA TRP A 543 6.39 -21.00 8.89
C TRP A 543 5.56 -19.76 9.04
N GLN A 544 4.31 -19.79 8.57
CA GLN A 544 3.35 -18.69 8.69
C GLN A 544 1.99 -19.25 9.14
N HIS A 545 1.35 -18.51 10.04
CA HIS A 545 0.03 -18.82 10.56
C HIS A 545 -0.88 -17.60 10.37
N PHE A 546 -2.00 -17.79 9.68
CA PHE A 546 -2.99 -16.77 9.41
C PHE A 546 -4.27 -17.10 10.14
N TRP A 547 -4.70 -16.22 11.03
CA TRP A 547 -5.93 -16.36 11.78
C TRP A 547 -6.81 -15.13 11.63
N LYS A 548 -8.11 -15.33 11.34
CA LYS A 548 -9.09 -14.26 11.14
C LYS A 548 -10.38 -14.58 11.88
N SER A 549 -10.97 -13.57 12.52
CA SER A 549 -12.31 -13.63 13.09
C SER A 549 -13.13 -12.46 12.58
N THR A 550 -14.27 -12.75 11.96
CA THR A 550 -15.24 -11.77 11.49
C THR A 550 -16.51 -11.89 12.32
N ASN A 551 -17.00 -10.76 12.83
CA ASN A 551 -18.30 -10.66 13.51
C ASN A 551 -19.08 -9.56 12.79
N SER A 552 -20.30 -9.86 12.37
CA SER A 552 -21.20 -8.93 11.72
C SER A 552 -22.56 -8.96 12.42
N ASP A 553 -23.09 -7.77 12.71
CA ASP A 553 -24.35 -7.58 13.42
C ASP A 553 -25.05 -6.35 12.84
N TYR A 554 -25.96 -6.57 11.88
CA TYR A 554 -26.76 -5.51 11.24
C TYR A 554 -28.23 -5.79 11.47
N VAL A 555 -28.96 -4.82 12.01
CA VAL A 555 -30.38 -4.88 12.28
C VAL A 555 -31.10 -3.88 11.37
N GLY A 556 -32.10 -4.36 10.66
CA GLY A 556 -33.13 -3.55 9.98
C GLY A 556 -34.51 -3.87 10.53
N ARG A 557 -35.54 -3.16 10.09
CA ARG A 557 -36.90 -3.44 10.46
C ARG A 557 -37.73 -3.91 9.27
N TYR A 558 -38.85 -4.59 9.52
CA TYR A 558 -39.84 -4.90 8.49
C TYR A 558 -40.63 -3.64 8.11
N PRO A 559 -41.00 -3.48 6.84
CA PRO A 559 -41.91 -2.40 6.44
C PRO A 559 -43.29 -2.57 7.10
N MET A 560 -43.98 -1.46 7.32
CA MET A 560 -45.35 -1.48 7.83
C MET A 560 -46.32 -2.11 6.84
N THR A 561 -45.98 -2.11 5.55
CA THR A 561 -46.72 -2.74 4.46
C THR A 561 -46.36 -4.21 4.26
N ASN A 562 -45.73 -4.86 5.24
CA ASN A 562 -45.43 -6.28 5.14
C ASN A 562 -46.72 -7.11 4.98
N ASP A 563 -46.69 -8.13 4.12
CA ASP A 563 -47.80 -9.03 3.88
C ASP A 563 -48.28 -9.75 5.15
N ASP A 564 -47.39 -9.90 6.11
CA ASP A 564 -47.68 -10.34 7.46
C ASP A 564 -47.80 -9.15 8.41
N PRO A 565 -49.01 -8.75 8.84
CA PRO A 565 -49.20 -7.60 9.71
C PRO A 565 -48.53 -7.73 11.08
N THR A 566 -48.25 -8.97 11.54
CA THR A 566 -47.57 -9.20 12.82
C THR A 566 -46.11 -8.84 12.82
N LEU A 567 -45.50 -8.77 11.64
CA LEU A 567 -44.10 -8.42 11.42
C LEU A 567 -43.92 -6.91 11.16
N ALA A 568 -44.99 -6.21 10.80
CA ALA A 568 -44.93 -4.80 10.42
C ALA A 568 -44.26 -3.94 11.51
N GLY A 569 -43.23 -3.18 11.16
CA GLY A 569 -42.49 -2.32 12.06
C GLY A 569 -41.63 -3.04 13.13
N THR A 570 -41.68 -4.34 13.21
CA THR A 570 -40.82 -5.11 14.13
C THR A 570 -39.41 -5.23 13.60
N GLU A 571 -38.42 -5.51 14.46
CA GLU A 571 -37.08 -5.79 14.04
C GLU A 571 -37.00 -7.07 13.20
N ARG A 572 -36.31 -7.01 12.08
CA ARG A 572 -36.07 -8.21 11.26
C ARG A 572 -35.20 -9.18 12.07
N PRO A 573 -35.62 -10.46 12.19
CA PRO A 573 -34.78 -11.45 12.82
C PRO A 573 -33.43 -11.48 12.13
N HIS A 574 -32.38 -11.35 12.92
CA HIS A 574 -31.01 -11.46 12.43
C HIS A 574 -30.26 -12.45 13.31
N THR A 575 -29.39 -13.18 12.69
CA THR A 575 -28.43 -14.01 13.41
C THR A 575 -27.09 -13.30 13.28
N PRO A 576 -26.46 -12.88 14.38
CA PRO A 576 -25.13 -12.31 14.31
C PRO A 576 -24.20 -13.29 13.62
N TYR A 577 -23.56 -12.84 12.56
CA TYR A 577 -22.64 -13.69 11.80
C TYR A 577 -21.29 -13.70 12.49
N GLN A 578 -20.83 -14.89 12.90
CA GLN A 578 -19.47 -15.11 13.39
C GLN A 578 -18.78 -16.14 12.54
N TYR A 579 -17.63 -15.76 12.02
CA TYR A 579 -16.83 -16.65 11.21
C TYR A 579 -15.36 -16.55 11.59
N LYS A 580 -14.73 -17.71 11.81
CA LYS A 580 -13.29 -17.80 12.09
C LYS A 580 -12.64 -18.66 11.04
N THR A 581 -11.51 -18.19 10.54
CA THR A 581 -10.68 -18.96 9.61
C THR A 581 -9.28 -19.10 10.17
N ASP A 582 -8.67 -20.20 9.80
CA ASP A 582 -7.31 -20.57 10.20
C ASP A 582 -6.62 -21.20 8.97
N SER A 583 -5.39 -20.80 8.72
CA SER A 583 -4.58 -21.39 7.65
C SER A 583 -3.09 -21.29 7.94
N TYR A 584 -2.35 -22.27 7.41
CA TYR A 584 -0.90 -22.37 7.58
C TYR A 584 -0.20 -22.42 6.24
N LEU A 585 0.99 -21.84 6.20
CA LEU A 585 1.94 -21.96 5.11
C LEU A 585 3.28 -22.36 5.69
N VAL A 586 3.82 -23.47 5.20
CA VAL A 586 5.13 -24.02 5.60
C VAL A 586 5.97 -24.12 4.35
N SER A 587 7.23 -23.69 4.42
CA SER A 587 8.07 -23.67 3.23
C SER A 587 9.50 -24.08 3.54
N PHE A 588 10.11 -24.77 2.59
CA PHE A 588 11.54 -25.03 2.55
C PHE A 588 12.11 -24.35 1.32
N PHE A 589 13.25 -23.67 1.47
CA PHE A 589 13.87 -22.96 0.36
C PHE A 589 15.39 -23.08 0.35
N GLY A 590 15.94 -22.98 -0.85
CA GLY A 590 17.37 -22.87 -1.06
C GLY A 590 17.68 -21.91 -2.19
N ARG A 591 18.76 -21.16 -2.06
CA ARG A 591 19.29 -20.27 -3.09
C ARG A 591 20.80 -20.41 -3.17
N ALA A 592 21.32 -20.43 -4.37
CA ALA A 592 22.74 -20.39 -4.65
C ALA A 592 23.03 -19.25 -5.62
N ASN A 593 23.97 -18.39 -5.25
CA ASN A 593 24.53 -17.35 -6.09
C ASN A 593 25.99 -17.68 -6.37
N TYR A 594 26.39 -17.53 -7.62
CA TYR A 594 27.77 -17.70 -8.04
C TYR A 594 28.18 -16.55 -8.95
N ILE A 595 29.29 -15.91 -8.62
CA ILE A 595 29.86 -14.83 -9.42
C ILE A 595 31.25 -15.25 -9.89
N LEU A 596 31.40 -15.26 -11.21
CA LEU A 596 32.67 -15.60 -11.86
C LEU A 596 33.32 -14.36 -12.48
N MET A 597 34.56 -14.08 -12.09
CA MET A 597 35.40 -12.97 -12.60
C MET A 597 34.73 -11.59 -12.48
N ASN A 598 33.77 -11.40 -11.58
CA ASN A 598 32.94 -10.21 -11.45
C ASN A 598 32.20 -9.82 -12.76
N ARG A 599 31.99 -10.77 -13.67
CA ARG A 599 31.37 -10.59 -15.00
C ARG A 599 30.15 -11.47 -15.22
N TYR A 600 30.22 -12.72 -14.79
CA TYR A 600 29.16 -13.71 -15.01
C TYR A 600 28.51 -14.03 -13.69
N TYR A 601 27.23 -13.83 -13.62
CA TYR A 601 26.41 -14.00 -12.42
C TYR A 601 25.38 -15.09 -12.68
N LEU A 602 25.28 -16.04 -11.78
CA LEU A 602 24.28 -17.09 -11.77
C LEU A 602 23.55 -17.06 -10.43
N THR A 603 22.24 -17.03 -10.45
CA THR A 603 21.37 -17.25 -9.29
C THR A 603 20.46 -18.41 -9.59
N ALA A 604 20.40 -19.39 -8.71
CA ALA A 604 19.43 -20.48 -8.75
C ALA A 604 18.68 -20.53 -7.42
N THR A 605 17.35 -20.60 -7.48
CA THR A 605 16.49 -20.70 -6.29
C THR A 605 15.52 -21.84 -6.47
N VAL A 606 15.27 -22.57 -5.41
CA VAL A 606 14.21 -23.57 -5.32
C VAL A 606 13.46 -23.36 -4.02
N ARG A 607 12.14 -23.43 -4.09
CA ARG A 607 11.26 -23.34 -2.93
C ARG A 607 10.14 -24.35 -3.04
N ASP A 608 9.81 -24.98 -1.93
CA ASP A 608 8.69 -25.90 -1.79
C ASP A 608 7.72 -25.34 -0.75
N ASP A 609 6.52 -24.96 -1.17
CA ASP A 609 5.49 -24.37 -0.31
C ASP A 609 4.38 -25.40 -0.03
N GLY A 610 4.06 -25.60 1.24
CA GLY A 610 2.96 -26.39 1.71
C GLY A 610 1.87 -25.55 2.35
N THR A 611 0.64 -25.57 1.82
CA THR A 611 -0.52 -24.84 2.38
C THR A 611 -1.57 -25.77 2.95
N SER A 612 -2.24 -25.36 4.01
CA SER A 612 -3.42 -26.07 4.55
C SER A 612 -4.71 -25.88 3.74
N ARG A 613 -4.69 -25.05 2.68
CA ARG A 613 -5.88 -24.67 1.91
C ARG A 613 -6.23 -25.61 0.76
N PHE A 614 -5.34 -26.51 0.41
CA PHE A 614 -5.51 -27.53 -0.63
C PHE A 614 -5.28 -28.93 -0.06
N LYS A 615 -5.86 -29.94 -0.68
CA LYS A 615 -5.62 -31.35 -0.34
C LYS A 615 -4.18 -31.76 -0.67
N ASP A 616 -3.72 -31.39 -1.89
CA ASP A 616 -2.34 -31.52 -2.28
C ASP A 616 -1.57 -30.30 -1.80
N HIS A 617 -1.00 -30.42 -0.58
CA HIS A 617 -0.46 -29.27 0.14
C HIS A 617 0.73 -28.62 -0.56
N TRP A 618 1.62 -29.43 -1.19
CA TRP A 618 2.95 -29.02 -1.62
C TRP A 618 3.03 -28.61 -3.10
N ALA A 619 3.82 -27.58 -3.38
CA ALA A 619 4.14 -27.15 -4.73
C ALA A 619 5.55 -26.56 -4.82
N TRP A 620 6.28 -26.93 -5.89
CA TRP A 620 7.65 -26.52 -6.15
C TRP A 620 7.72 -25.29 -7.06
N PHE A 621 8.59 -24.34 -6.68
CA PHE A 621 8.81 -23.09 -7.39
C PHE A 621 10.29 -22.87 -7.69
N PRO A 622 10.82 -23.43 -8.78
CA PRO A 622 12.20 -23.24 -9.21
C PRO A 622 12.38 -21.94 -9.97
N SER A 623 13.59 -21.35 -9.90
CA SER A 623 14.00 -20.24 -10.74
C SER A 623 15.49 -20.23 -11.00
N VAL A 624 15.87 -19.67 -12.16
CA VAL A 624 17.25 -19.47 -12.58
C VAL A 624 17.39 -18.10 -13.23
N ALA A 625 18.43 -17.37 -12.87
CA ALA A 625 18.78 -16.11 -13.50
C ALA A 625 20.27 -16.05 -13.84
N LEU A 626 20.56 -15.44 -14.98
CA LEU A 626 21.91 -15.20 -15.49
C LEU A 626 22.08 -13.70 -15.73
N ALA A 627 23.23 -13.16 -15.37
CA ALA A 627 23.61 -11.82 -15.79
C ALA A 627 25.05 -11.79 -16.27
N TRP A 628 25.29 -10.97 -17.29
CA TRP A 628 26.60 -10.73 -17.87
C TRP A 628 26.92 -9.25 -17.91
N LYS A 629 27.95 -8.85 -17.15
CA LYS A 629 28.51 -7.49 -17.21
C LYS A 629 29.44 -7.37 -18.42
N ALA A 630 28.88 -7.10 -19.57
CA ALA A 630 29.64 -6.99 -20.82
C ALA A 630 30.66 -5.85 -20.80
N LYS A 631 30.45 -4.78 -20.03
CA LYS A 631 31.39 -3.68 -19.85
C LYS A 631 32.74 -4.12 -19.30
N GLU A 632 32.78 -5.16 -18.48
CA GLU A 632 34.00 -5.70 -17.87
C GLU A 632 34.83 -6.57 -18.83
N GLU A 633 34.34 -6.85 -20.04
CA GLU A 633 35.06 -7.61 -21.07
C GLU A 633 36.17 -6.80 -21.70
N ASN A 634 37.26 -7.46 -22.06
CA ASN A 634 38.45 -6.82 -22.64
C ASN A 634 38.15 -5.96 -23.90
N PHE A 635 37.10 -6.31 -24.66
CA PHE A 635 36.73 -5.57 -25.87
C PHE A 635 35.87 -4.34 -25.60
N LEU A 636 35.30 -4.20 -24.39
CA LEU A 636 34.50 -3.03 -23.99
C LEU A 636 35.12 -2.22 -22.86
N LYS A 637 36.04 -2.82 -22.09
CA LYS A 637 36.61 -2.22 -20.89
C LYS A 637 37.24 -0.84 -21.11
N ASP A 638 37.93 -0.68 -22.23
CA ASP A 638 38.68 0.55 -22.58
C ASP A 638 37.80 1.62 -23.26
N ILE A 639 36.51 1.32 -23.51
CA ILE A 639 35.57 2.29 -24.12
C ILE A 639 35.06 3.22 -23.03
N SER A 640 35.62 4.40 -22.90
CA SER A 640 35.38 5.34 -21.80
C SER A 640 33.98 5.95 -21.77
N TRP A 641 33.29 6.07 -22.89
CA TRP A 641 31.94 6.65 -22.93
C TRP A 641 30.84 5.69 -22.46
N ILE A 642 31.09 4.37 -22.45
CA ILE A 642 30.24 3.36 -21.85
C ILE A 642 30.68 3.16 -20.42
N SER A 643 29.84 3.51 -19.46
CA SER A 643 30.12 3.34 -18.03
C SER A 643 29.63 2.01 -17.49
N ASP A 644 28.56 1.46 -18.07
CA ASP A 644 27.97 0.17 -17.70
C ASP A 644 27.26 -0.44 -18.89
N LEU A 645 27.32 -1.77 -18.99
CA LEU A 645 26.52 -2.56 -19.93
C LEU A 645 26.35 -3.95 -19.35
N LYS A 646 25.11 -4.30 -19.00
CA LYS A 646 24.76 -5.56 -18.38
C LYS A 646 23.56 -6.19 -19.09
N LEU A 647 23.68 -7.46 -19.43
CA LEU A 647 22.58 -8.28 -19.95
C LEU A 647 22.05 -9.18 -18.84
N ARG A 648 20.73 -9.35 -18.77
CA ARG A 648 20.05 -10.18 -17.78
C ARG A 648 19.07 -11.12 -18.45
N LEU A 649 19.07 -12.39 -18.03
CA LEU A 649 18.13 -13.43 -18.45
C LEU A 649 17.55 -14.07 -17.19
N GLY A 650 16.24 -14.20 -17.11
CA GLY A 650 15.56 -14.80 -15.98
C GLY A 650 14.44 -15.74 -16.43
N TRP A 651 14.36 -16.86 -15.75
CA TRP A 651 13.25 -17.80 -15.82
C TRP A 651 12.87 -18.22 -14.41
N GLY A 652 11.58 -18.40 -14.17
CA GLY A 652 11.13 -18.95 -12.90
C GLY A 652 9.63 -19.20 -12.86
N MET A 653 9.26 -20.05 -11.92
CA MET A 653 7.88 -20.37 -11.59
C MET A 653 7.53 -19.83 -10.23
N THR A 654 6.32 -19.28 -10.11
CA THR A 654 5.72 -18.86 -8.85
C THR A 654 4.29 -19.38 -8.77
N GLY A 655 3.79 -19.61 -7.58
CA GLY A 655 2.42 -20.04 -7.38
C GLY A 655 1.54 -18.95 -6.81
N GLN A 656 0.24 -19.19 -6.84
CA GLN A 656 -0.72 -18.40 -6.11
C GLN A 656 -1.79 -19.28 -5.51
N GLN A 657 -2.06 -19.08 -4.23
CA GLN A 657 -3.17 -19.73 -3.55
C GLN A 657 -4.42 -18.88 -3.62
N ALA A 658 -5.56 -19.49 -3.37
CA ALA A 658 -6.84 -18.83 -3.31
C ALA A 658 -6.85 -17.58 -2.42
N GLY A 659 -7.42 -16.48 -2.90
CA GLY A 659 -7.68 -15.26 -2.12
C GLY A 659 -8.86 -15.41 -1.14
N GLU A 660 -9.34 -14.29 -0.57
CA GLU A 660 -10.47 -14.28 0.40
C GLU A 660 -11.77 -14.87 -0.13
N LYS A 661 -11.99 -14.82 -1.45
CA LYS A 661 -13.21 -15.32 -2.07
C LYS A 661 -13.38 -16.84 -1.96
N ILE A 662 -12.25 -17.56 -1.81
CA ILE A 662 -12.22 -19.00 -1.74
C ILE A 662 -12.03 -19.42 -0.29
N ASN A 663 -13.00 -20.17 0.25
CA ASN A 663 -12.93 -20.69 1.62
C ASN A 663 -11.67 -21.57 1.81
N ASN A 664 -11.00 -21.45 2.96
CA ASN A 664 -9.83 -22.25 3.33
C ASN A 664 -10.10 -23.76 3.35
N TYR A 665 -11.39 -24.16 3.35
CA TYR A 665 -11.82 -25.55 3.52
C TYR A 665 -12.57 -26.10 2.30
N ASN A 666 -12.45 -25.50 1.11
CA ASN A 666 -13.17 -25.95 -0.10
C ASN A 666 -12.84 -27.38 -0.56
N TRP A 667 -11.73 -27.92 -0.10
CA TRP A 667 -11.31 -29.29 -0.40
C TRP A 667 -11.90 -30.34 0.58
N ILE A 668 -12.57 -29.89 1.66
CA ILE A 668 -13.20 -30.73 2.67
C ILE A 668 -14.72 -30.72 2.45
N PRO A 669 -15.41 -31.88 2.45
CA PRO A 669 -16.85 -31.92 2.38
C PRO A 669 -17.47 -31.25 3.61
N THR A 670 -18.32 -30.26 3.37
CA THR A 670 -19.09 -29.55 4.41
C THR A 670 -20.58 -29.67 4.12
N TYR A 671 -21.40 -29.40 5.15
CA TYR A 671 -22.85 -29.45 5.07
C TYR A 671 -23.45 -28.15 5.60
N SER A 672 -24.33 -27.57 4.83
CA SER A 672 -25.12 -26.43 5.28
C SER A 672 -26.43 -26.91 5.90
N VAL A 673 -26.78 -26.30 7.03
CA VAL A 673 -28.05 -26.52 7.68
C VAL A 673 -29.10 -25.62 7.04
N SER A 674 -30.18 -26.21 6.70
CA SER A 674 -31.28 -25.55 6.09
C SER A 674 -32.29 -25.05 7.11
N THR A 675 -32.34 -23.74 7.36
CA THR A 675 -33.21 -23.12 8.39
C THR A 675 -34.26 -22.13 7.85
N GLY A 676 -34.55 -22.12 6.58
CA GLY A 676 -35.41 -21.08 6.00
C GLY A 676 -36.43 -21.57 5.00
N THR A 677 -37.35 -20.69 4.66
CA THR A 677 -38.47 -20.93 3.73
C THR A 677 -38.06 -21.07 2.28
N ASN A 678 -36.81 -20.78 1.93
CA ASN A 678 -36.31 -20.81 0.56
C ASN A 678 -35.71 -22.16 0.21
N GLY A 679 -36.47 -23.01 -0.43
CA GLY A 679 -35.97 -24.19 -1.10
C GLY A 679 -35.95 -25.49 -0.30
N PHE A 680 -36.86 -25.65 0.63
CA PHE A 680 -36.95 -26.88 1.42
C PHE A 680 -38.12 -27.73 1.00
N TYR A 681 -37.82 -29.00 0.92
CA TYR A 681 -38.81 -30.06 1.02
C TYR A 681 -38.85 -30.46 2.51
N PRO A 682 -39.85 -30.06 3.29
CA PRO A 682 -40.06 -30.62 4.62
C PRO A 682 -40.65 -32.01 4.45
N LEU A 683 -39.79 -32.96 4.05
CA LEU A 683 -40.19 -34.33 3.83
C LEU A 683 -40.53 -35.05 5.14
N ILE A 684 -40.08 -34.58 6.27
CA ILE A 684 -40.23 -35.24 7.56
C ILE A 684 -40.31 -34.18 8.66
N GLY A 685 -41.51 -33.71 8.98
CA GLY A 685 -41.83 -32.94 10.17
C GLY A 685 -41.01 -31.66 10.32
N ASN A 686 -40.74 -31.23 11.56
CA ASN A 686 -39.87 -30.08 11.90
C ASN A 686 -38.38 -30.39 11.79
N GLY A 687 -37.98 -31.37 10.97
CA GLY A 687 -36.59 -31.80 10.83
C GLY A 687 -35.73 -30.79 10.09
N THR A 688 -34.56 -30.55 10.63
CA THR A 688 -33.48 -29.83 9.97
C THR A 688 -32.88 -30.72 8.88
N LEU A 689 -32.90 -30.26 7.63
CA LEU A 689 -32.22 -30.96 6.55
C LEU A 689 -30.80 -30.43 6.38
N TYR A 690 -29.88 -31.34 6.25
CA TYR A 690 -28.49 -31.06 5.91
C TYR A 690 -28.32 -31.21 4.41
N ARG A 691 -27.81 -30.19 3.79
CA ARG A 691 -27.46 -30.21 2.36
C ARG A 691 -25.94 -30.18 2.21
N PRO A 692 -25.34 -31.07 1.42
CA PRO A 692 -23.93 -30.98 1.12
C PRO A 692 -23.61 -29.69 0.39
N ASP A 693 -22.54 -29.02 0.80
CA ASP A 693 -21.97 -27.90 0.07
C ASP A 693 -21.07 -28.43 -1.06
N ASN A 694 -20.90 -27.57 -2.08
CA ASN A 694 -19.92 -27.90 -3.11
C ASN A 694 -18.51 -27.92 -2.53
N TYR A 695 -17.77 -28.95 -2.85
CA TYR A 695 -16.36 -29.04 -2.51
C TYR A 695 -15.57 -29.53 -3.74
N THR A 696 -14.32 -29.16 -3.82
CA THR A 696 -13.43 -29.53 -4.92
C THR A 696 -12.16 -30.11 -4.32
N PRO A 697 -12.08 -31.45 -4.21
CA PRO A 697 -10.94 -32.11 -3.57
C PRO A 697 -9.64 -31.91 -4.34
N ASP A 698 -9.72 -31.73 -5.67
CA ASP A 698 -8.57 -31.62 -6.57
C ASP A 698 -8.17 -30.16 -6.85
N LEU A 699 -8.68 -29.23 -6.04
CA LEU A 699 -8.30 -27.82 -6.14
C LEU A 699 -6.80 -27.64 -5.83
N LYS A 700 -6.09 -26.98 -6.73
CA LYS A 700 -4.63 -26.79 -6.66
C LYS A 700 -4.21 -25.35 -6.88
N TRP A 701 -2.92 -25.11 -6.77
CA TRP A 701 -2.30 -23.82 -6.98
C TRP A 701 -2.47 -23.32 -8.43
N GLU A 702 -2.70 -22.00 -8.60
CA GLU A 702 -2.41 -21.35 -9.86
C GLU A 702 -0.89 -21.29 -10.03
N THR A 703 -0.38 -21.56 -11.22
CA THR A 703 1.05 -21.56 -11.50
C THR A 703 1.40 -20.52 -12.56
N THR A 704 2.32 -19.62 -12.24
CA THR A 704 2.79 -18.58 -13.16
C THR A 704 4.24 -18.84 -13.55
N THR A 705 4.47 -19.07 -14.85
CA THR A 705 5.81 -19.16 -15.45
C THR A 705 6.18 -17.84 -16.07
N THR A 706 7.37 -17.32 -15.76
CA THR A 706 7.87 -16.03 -16.24
C THR A 706 9.20 -16.19 -16.94
N TYR A 707 9.33 -15.54 -18.10
CA TYR A 707 10.57 -15.33 -18.82
C TYR A 707 10.87 -13.83 -18.86
N ASN A 708 12.10 -13.44 -18.58
CA ASN A 708 12.54 -12.04 -18.59
C ASN A 708 13.88 -11.90 -19.29
N ILE A 709 13.99 -10.88 -20.13
CA ILE A 709 15.26 -10.43 -20.71
C ILE A 709 15.41 -8.95 -20.42
N GLY A 710 16.57 -8.53 -19.91
CA GLY A 710 16.85 -7.15 -19.55
C GLY A 710 18.22 -6.69 -20.01
N VAL A 711 18.31 -5.39 -20.28
CA VAL A 711 19.57 -4.69 -20.61
C VAL A 711 19.64 -3.47 -19.71
N ASP A 712 20.72 -3.36 -18.94
CA ASP A 712 21.07 -2.14 -18.22
C ASP A 712 22.27 -1.50 -18.90
N PHE A 713 22.20 -0.19 -19.14
CA PHE A 713 23.34 0.52 -19.69
C PHE A 713 23.53 1.89 -19.02
N GLY A 714 24.79 2.30 -18.93
CA GLY A 714 25.20 3.59 -18.40
C GLY A 714 26.21 4.24 -19.34
N ILE A 715 26.08 5.53 -19.55
CA ILE A 715 27.02 6.32 -20.35
C ILE A 715 27.42 7.62 -19.63
N MET A 716 28.50 8.26 -20.11
CA MET A 716 28.97 9.53 -19.59
C MET A 716 29.21 9.51 -18.07
N ASN A 717 29.93 8.51 -17.56
CA ASN A 717 30.20 8.32 -16.13
C ASN A 717 28.90 8.29 -15.30
N GLN A 718 27.96 7.42 -15.70
CA GLN A 718 26.66 7.26 -15.04
C GLN A 718 25.76 8.51 -15.05
N ARG A 719 26.05 9.52 -15.87
CA ARG A 719 25.15 10.67 -16.04
C ARG A 719 23.86 10.31 -16.74
N LEU A 720 23.90 9.31 -17.60
CA LEU A 720 22.72 8.73 -18.21
C LEU A 720 22.75 7.23 -17.94
N THR A 721 21.75 6.74 -17.24
CA THR A 721 21.53 5.32 -17.02
C THR A 721 20.13 4.94 -17.50
N ALA A 722 20.01 3.78 -18.11
CA ALA A 722 18.71 3.27 -18.52
C ALA A 722 18.64 1.76 -18.36
N SER A 723 17.43 1.26 -18.21
CA SER A 723 17.12 -0.16 -18.23
C SER A 723 15.95 -0.43 -19.18
N ILE A 724 16.07 -1.53 -19.91
CA ILE A 724 15.02 -2.05 -20.79
C ILE A 724 14.77 -3.49 -20.36
N ASP A 725 13.56 -3.82 -20.02
CA ASP A 725 13.12 -5.18 -19.71
C ASP A 725 11.99 -5.59 -20.64
N ALA A 726 12.08 -6.79 -21.22
CA ALA A 726 10.98 -7.44 -21.91
C ALA A 726 10.63 -8.73 -21.19
N TYR A 727 9.34 -8.99 -21.02
CA TYR A 727 8.86 -10.12 -20.26
C TYR A 727 7.68 -10.80 -20.93
N TYR A 728 7.58 -12.12 -20.67
CA TYR A 728 6.44 -12.95 -20.97
C TYR A 728 6.09 -13.78 -19.74
N ARG A 729 4.82 -13.71 -19.32
CA ARG A 729 4.27 -14.45 -18.18
C ARG A 729 3.06 -15.23 -18.64
N LYS A 730 2.99 -16.51 -18.26
CA LYS A 730 1.83 -17.36 -18.48
C LYS A 730 1.37 -17.91 -17.14
N THR A 731 0.10 -17.70 -16.81
CA THR A 731 -0.55 -18.30 -15.65
C THR A 731 -1.51 -19.37 -16.12
N GLU A 732 -1.39 -20.55 -15.56
CA GLU A 732 -2.19 -21.74 -15.83
C GLU A 732 -2.92 -22.17 -14.57
N ASP A 733 -3.95 -23.02 -14.73
CA ASP A 733 -4.77 -23.52 -13.63
C ASP A 733 -5.47 -22.39 -12.84
N LEU A 734 -6.02 -21.38 -13.54
CA LEU A 734 -6.70 -20.24 -12.91
C LEU A 734 -7.86 -20.70 -12.03
N LEU A 735 -7.93 -20.17 -10.82
CA LEU A 735 -9.02 -20.42 -9.88
C LEU A 735 -10.26 -19.66 -10.32
N ASN A 736 -11.29 -20.39 -10.76
CA ASN A 736 -12.52 -19.81 -11.25
C ASN A 736 -13.75 -20.46 -10.59
N TYR A 737 -14.83 -19.68 -10.41
CA TYR A 737 -16.10 -20.14 -9.90
C TYR A 737 -16.99 -20.50 -11.08
N ALA A 738 -16.95 -21.74 -11.48
CA ALA A 738 -17.50 -22.23 -12.75
C ALA A 738 -18.72 -23.14 -12.56
N PRO A 739 -19.60 -23.23 -13.56
CA PRO A 739 -20.72 -24.16 -13.56
C PRO A 739 -20.27 -25.60 -13.39
N LEU A 740 -21.05 -26.36 -12.66
CA LEU A 740 -20.96 -27.82 -12.55
C LEU A 740 -21.93 -28.51 -13.51
N ALA A 741 -21.63 -29.77 -13.81
CA ALA A 741 -22.55 -30.61 -14.55
C ALA A 741 -23.95 -30.64 -13.90
N SER A 742 -24.98 -30.42 -14.71
CA SER A 742 -26.36 -30.65 -14.26
C SER A 742 -26.50 -32.10 -13.79
N MET A 743 -27.13 -32.29 -12.65
CA MET A 743 -27.28 -33.58 -11.97
C MET A 743 -26.12 -34.00 -11.04
N ALA A 744 -25.14 -33.16 -10.78
CA ALA A 744 -24.11 -33.43 -9.79
C ALA A 744 -24.64 -33.48 -8.34
N GLY A 745 -25.91 -33.14 -8.11
CA GLY A 745 -26.55 -33.17 -6.78
C GLY A 745 -26.10 -32.02 -5.84
N TYR A 746 -25.26 -31.13 -6.35
CA TYR A 746 -24.71 -29.95 -5.64
C TYR A 746 -25.34 -28.65 -6.15
N ARG A 747 -24.78 -27.50 -5.69
CA ARG A 747 -25.08 -26.19 -6.30
C ARG A 747 -24.57 -26.18 -7.73
N ASN A 748 -25.11 -25.26 -8.54
CA ASN A 748 -24.81 -25.18 -9.97
C ASN A 748 -23.37 -24.74 -10.29
N GLN A 749 -22.62 -24.26 -9.31
CA GLN A 749 -21.26 -23.73 -9.49
C GLN A 749 -20.34 -24.15 -8.34
N ALA A 750 -19.06 -24.37 -8.66
CA ALA A 750 -18.00 -24.62 -7.69
C ALA A 750 -16.68 -23.98 -8.13
N TRP A 751 -15.77 -23.85 -7.19
CA TRP A 751 -14.40 -23.43 -7.49
C TRP A 751 -13.65 -24.55 -8.21
N GLN A 752 -13.01 -24.20 -9.31
CA GLN A 752 -12.25 -25.14 -10.16
C GLN A 752 -11.00 -24.45 -10.70
N ASN A 753 -9.97 -25.23 -11.06
CA ASN A 753 -8.81 -24.73 -11.78
C ASN A 753 -9.08 -24.77 -13.28
N ILE A 754 -9.53 -23.66 -13.85
CA ILE A 754 -9.96 -23.57 -15.25
C ILE A 754 -9.42 -22.29 -15.87
N GLY A 755 -8.74 -22.45 -17.00
CA GLY A 755 -8.31 -21.33 -17.82
C GLY A 755 -6.84 -20.99 -17.69
N SER A 756 -6.40 -20.12 -18.59
CA SER A 756 -5.06 -19.58 -18.64
C SER A 756 -5.06 -18.13 -19.08
N LEU A 757 -4.00 -17.42 -18.65
CA LEU A 757 -3.83 -15.99 -18.86
C LEU A 757 -2.37 -15.68 -19.24
N GLU A 758 -2.18 -14.76 -20.16
CA GLU A 758 -0.86 -14.28 -20.57
C GLU A 758 -0.69 -12.80 -20.30
N ASN A 759 0.52 -12.43 -19.85
CA ASN A 759 0.99 -11.06 -19.76
C ASN A 759 2.30 -10.93 -20.53
N LYS A 760 2.37 -9.98 -21.43
CA LYS A 760 3.59 -9.65 -22.17
C LYS A 760 3.77 -8.15 -22.26
N GLY A 761 5.01 -7.70 -22.08
CA GLY A 761 5.26 -6.28 -22.07
C GLY A 761 6.72 -5.91 -22.15
N ILE A 762 6.91 -4.60 -22.30
CA ILE A 762 8.21 -3.94 -22.33
C ILE A 762 8.21 -2.79 -21.33
N GLU A 763 9.26 -2.71 -20.53
CA GLU A 763 9.51 -1.65 -19.57
C GLU A 763 10.77 -0.88 -20.00
N PHE A 764 10.72 0.43 -19.90
CA PHE A 764 11.85 1.34 -20.13
C PHE A 764 11.96 2.29 -18.95
N ALA A 765 13.12 2.41 -18.35
CA ALA A 765 13.42 3.40 -17.32
C ALA A 765 14.68 4.16 -17.72
N LEU A 766 14.67 5.48 -17.59
CA LEU A 766 15.77 6.39 -17.89
C LEU A 766 15.99 7.34 -16.71
N ASP A 767 17.21 7.46 -16.28
CA ASP A 767 17.70 8.50 -15.36
C ASP A 767 18.79 9.29 -16.05
N TRP A 768 18.56 10.57 -16.29
CA TRP A 768 19.47 11.44 -17.00
C TRP A 768 19.77 12.71 -16.20
N LYS A 769 21.04 13.00 -16.01
CA LYS A 769 21.55 14.20 -15.36
C LYS A 769 22.29 15.09 -16.39
N PRO A 770 21.52 15.83 -17.23
CA PRO A 770 22.13 16.64 -18.30
C PRO A 770 23.05 17.73 -17.78
N ILE A 771 22.71 18.31 -16.64
CA ILE A 771 23.50 19.36 -16.00
C ILE A 771 23.83 18.93 -14.58
N VAL A 772 25.12 18.86 -14.29
CA VAL A 772 25.66 18.66 -12.94
C VAL A 772 26.81 19.63 -12.78
N ASN A 773 26.55 20.75 -12.11
CA ASN A 773 27.55 21.73 -11.73
C ASN A 773 27.24 22.24 -10.30
N ASN A 774 28.06 23.14 -9.78
CA ASN A 774 27.94 23.64 -8.41
C ASN A 774 26.65 24.40 -8.13
N ASP A 775 26.08 25.04 -9.17
CA ASP A 775 24.90 25.92 -9.02
C ASP A 775 23.60 25.23 -9.42
N LEU A 776 23.68 24.22 -10.30
CA LEU A 776 22.51 23.57 -10.87
C LEU A 776 22.74 22.08 -11.07
N ILE A 777 21.87 21.25 -10.46
CA ILE A 777 21.73 19.84 -10.77
C ILE A 777 20.36 19.67 -11.40
N TRP A 778 20.32 19.26 -12.68
CA TRP A 778 19.08 18.93 -13.36
C TRP A 778 19.01 17.42 -13.61
N THR A 779 17.97 16.78 -13.06
CA THR A 779 17.73 15.34 -13.21
C THR A 779 16.41 15.14 -13.94
N ILE A 780 16.41 14.28 -14.94
CA ILE A 780 15.25 13.88 -15.72
C ILE A 780 15.07 12.37 -15.51
N ASN A 781 13.97 11.98 -14.88
CA ASN A 781 13.59 10.59 -14.72
C ASN A 781 12.40 10.33 -15.62
N TYR A 782 12.51 9.32 -16.47
CA TYR A 782 11.44 8.92 -17.38
C TYR A 782 11.23 7.42 -17.30
N ASN A 783 9.98 7.00 -17.21
CA ASN A 783 9.63 5.60 -17.28
C ASN A 783 8.45 5.39 -18.23
N LEU A 784 8.47 4.29 -18.96
CA LEU A 784 7.44 3.86 -19.89
C LEU A 784 7.20 2.37 -19.71
N THR A 785 5.94 1.97 -19.68
CA THR A 785 5.55 0.58 -19.63
C THR A 785 4.45 0.32 -20.63
N TYR A 786 4.66 -0.68 -21.46
CA TYR A 786 3.62 -1.28 -22.29
C TYR A 786 3.35 -2.68 -21.78
N ASN A 787 2.11 -2.99 -21.42
CA ASN A 787 1.67 -4.31 -20.97
C ASN A 787 0.41 -4.72 -21.72
N LYS A 788 0.39 -5.94 -22.24
CA LYS A 788 -0.80 -6.60 -22.79
C LYS A 788 -1.14 -7.79 -21.90
N ASN A 789 -2.34 -7.77 -21.32
CA ASN A 789 -2.93 -8.88 -20.57
C ASN A 789 -4.03 -9.51 -21.40
N GLU A 790 -4.04 -10.83 -21.52
CA GLU A 790 -4.98 -11.57 -22.35
C GLU A 790 -5.32 -12.91 -21.70
N ILE A 791 -6.60 -13.19 -21.57
CA ILE A 791 -7.07 -14.51 -21.19
C ILE A 791 -7.01 -15.38 -22.44
N THR A 792 -6.24 -16.46 -22.39
CA THR A 792 -5.97 -17.30 -23.57
C THR A 792 -6.84 -18.54 -23.62
N ASP A 793 -7.34 -18.97 -22.48
CA ASP A 793 -8.25 -20.11 -22.37
C ASP A 793 -9.19 -19.91 -21.17
N LEU A 794 -10.49 -20.09 -21.40
CA LEU A 794 -11.55 -20.19 -20.38
C LEU A 794 -12.40 -21.45 -20.61
N SER A 795 -12.13 -22.21 -21.65
CA SER A 795 -12.83 -23.43 -21.98
C SER A 795 -12.39 -24.58 -21.07
N GLY A 796 -12.79 -24.51 -19.81
CA GLY A 796 -12.87 -25.73 -19.01
C GLY A 796 -14.00 -26.57 -19.56
N VAL A 797 -13.71 -27.71 -20.10
CA VAL A 797 -14.76 -28.72 -20.34
C VAL A 797 -15.11 -29.24 -18.95
N SER A 798 -16.33 -28.89 -18.47
CA SER A 798 -16.88 -29.61 -17.33
C SER A 798 -16.86 -31.12 -17.66
N ASP A 799 -16.80 -31.99 -16.67
CA ASP A 799 -16.89 -33.46 -16.86
C ASP A 799 -18.10 -33.88 -17.72
N SER A 800 -19.05 -32.97 -17.97
CA SER A 800 -20.20 -33.16 -18.86
C SER A 800 -19.94 -32.80 -20.34
N GLY A 801 -18.74 -32.33 -20.69
CA GLY A 801 -18.40 -31.87 -22.05
C GLY A 801 -19.06 -30.54 -22.47
N ALA A 802 -19.72 -29.82 -21.56
CA ALA A 802 -20.29 -28.53 -21.85
C ALA A 802 -19.22 -27.41 -21.69
N PRO A 803 -19.08 -26.48 -22.66
CA PRO A 803 -18.18 -25.36 -22.51
C PRO A 803 -18.63 -24.50 -21.31
N VAL A 804 -17.69 -24.20 -20.44
CA VAL A 804 -17.86 -23.22 -19.36
C VAL A 804 -17.63 -21.83 -19.96
N ALA A 805 -18.69 -21.03 -20.06
CA ALA A 805 -18.60 -19.65 -20.58
C ALA A 805 -18.06 -18.69 -19.51
#